data_d6b390eb90f0a1dce79a1d57065cda31
#
_entry.id   d6b390eb90f0a1dce79a1d57065cda31
#
_cell.length_a   1.000
_cell.length_b   1.000
_cell.length_c   1.000
_cell.angle_alpha   90.00
_cell.angle_beta   90.00
_cell.angle_gamma   90.00
#
_symmetry.space_group_name_H-M   'P 1'
#
loop_
_entity.id
_entity.type
_entity.pdbx_description
1 polymer ?
#
loop_
_entity_poly.entity_id
_entity_poly.type
_entity_poly.pdbx_seq_one_letter_code
_entity_poly.pdbx_strand_id
1 'polypeptide(L)'
;MQTDTQPMSHPLIQESSQVDLDVLEAIQQRILWLAVRMVDSANNDRTADEVKVGGHQASSASLVSVMTVLWFAHIGGSDKVAVKPHASPVYHAIKYLTGELDRSYLTRLRSFGGLQAYPSRTKDPDVADFSTGSMGLGVVAPLFAAAARRYVDAHGGPTSQEPARFIALAGDAELDEGNIWEAVTDPSLQGLGNVTWVIDTNRQSLDRVVPDQKIKKLIEFFRGAGWHVVEAKYGSLLQGEFDRPGGDILRHHIDEMPNEQYQSLFGLEGPALRARFLEHAPDGLAEFIAAWSDDQLGRTVRNLGGHDLGLLIDSFRECDSVTDRPSVVFAYTVKGWGLPIAGDPLNHAAFLTAKQIGELRSVAGLSTDTEWDRFDPATPEGRLCSAVGSNINNRPLAPRPTLPIPTSAGQAVPGKPTSSQEAFGRILTRLASIPEVGNRIVTTSPDVSVSTNLGGWINKVGVFHPDEQPDYLSDGRLLRWKQTRAGQHIELGISEMNLFMMLHALGLAHELHDEHVLPIGTVYDPFVCRGLDALIYALYNDARFVIAGTPAGVTLAPEGGAHQSSITPSIGLELPGLDYVEPAFAQPLDWLLCDGLRRLAEPDGSSLYLRLSTRPIDQTPFADCAEATDMERLRQDVLAGGYRLREPDGAPAEVVLATCGPVTPEVLGAADILADEGLASVVLDLTSPSRLYRDWRVSLRSASREARTAHPTFHLARLLPHHERGLPIVTVHDAASHHLAWLGAVFGARTVPVGVDEFGQSGTIADLYESFDLTSGQIANAALVAVS
;
A
#
# COMPACT_ATOMS: atom_id res chain seq x y z
N MET A 1 14.88 -29.90 -15.77
CA MET A 1 15.94 -29.92 -14.76
C MET A 1 15.26 -29.67 -13.44
N GLN A 2 15.18 -30.68 -12.57
CA GLN A 2 14.73 -30.51 -11.19
C GLN A 2 15.73 -29.57 -10.51
N THR A 3 15.30 -28.39 -10.16
CA THR A 3 16.05 -27.54 -9.25
C THR A 3 15.92 -28.15 -7.87
N ASP A 4 17.02 -28.66 -7.33
CA ASP A 4 17.16 -29.04 -5.93
C ASP A 4 16.95 -27.78 -5.08
N THR A 5 15.70 -27.50 -4.74
CA THR A 5 15.39 -26.50 -3.70
C THR A 5 15.59 -27.17 -2.36
N GLN A 6 16.73 -26.92 -1.73
CA GLN A 6 16.90 -27.27 -0.32
C GLN A 6 15.80 -26.55 0.49
N PRO A 7 15.21 -27.21 1.50
CA PRO A 7 14.24 -26.57 2.36
C PRO A 7 14.87 -25.34 3.05
N MET A 8 14.16 -24.23 3.06
CA MET A 8 14.59 -22.98 3.74
C MET A 8 14.66 -23.25 5.24
N SER A 9 15.84 -23.25 5.82
CA SER A 9 16.04 -23.45 7.26
C SER A 9 16.62 -22.19 7.90
N HIS A 10 16.19 -21.90 9.13
CA HIS A 10 16.75 -20.82 9.93
C HIS A 10 18.24 -21.07 10.18
N PRO A 11 19.16 -20.10 9.90
CA PRO A 11 20.61 -20.31 10.02
C PRO A 11 21.06 -20.79 11.41
N LEU A 12 20.35 -20.39 12.47
CA LEU A 12 20.66 -20.78 13.86
C LEU A 12 20.13 -22.18 14.21
N ILE A 13 19.27 -22.78 13.37
CA ILE A 13 18.68 -24.11 13.63
C ILE A 13 19.50 -25.22 12.97
N GLN A 14 20.35 -24.90 12.00
CA GLN A 14 21.21 -25.92 11.35
C GLN A 14 22.27 -26.53 12.29
N GLU A 15 22.67 -25.84 13.37
CA GLU A 15 23.66 -26.34 14.31
C GLU A 15 23.08 -26.94 15.60
N SER A 16 21.81 -26.70 15.94
CA SER A 16 21.15 -27.33 17.11
C SER A 16 19.85 -28.02 16.71
N SER A 17 19.82 -29.30 16.89
CA SER A 17 18.67 -30.17 16.53
C SER A 17 17.40 -29.94 17.35
N GLN A 18 17.34 -28.95 18.24
CA GLN A 18 16.18 -28.64 19.06
C GLN A 18 16.21 -27.20 19.58
N VAL A 19 15.19 -26.41 19.23
CA VAL A 19 14.96 -25.08 19.83
C VAL A 19 14.55 -25.31 21.29
N ASP A 20 15.20 -24.58 22.22
CA ASP A 20 14.89 -24.65 23.65
C ASP A 20 13.57 -23.93 23.94
N LEU A 21 12.51 -24.69 24.19
CA LEU A 21 11.18 -24.16 24.45
C LEU A 21 11.11 -23.33 25.73
N ASP A 22 11.90 -23.70 26.78
CA ASP A 22 11.91 -22.95 28.03
C ASP A 22 12.47 -21.53 27.82
N VAL A 23 13.49 -21.41 26.96
CA VAL A 23 14.05 -20.10 26.55
C VAL A 23 13.03 -19.29 25.78
N LEU A 24 12.31 -19.90 24.83
CA LEU A 24 11.26 -19.22 24.10
C LEU A 24 10.11 -18.78 24.98
N GLU A 25 9.71 -19.59 25.97
CA GLU A 25 8.67 -19.24 26.94
C GLU A 25 9.06 -18.06 27.80
N ALA A 26 10.31 -17.99 28.24
CA ALA A 26 10.84 -16.84 28.98
C ALA A 26 10.83 -15.55 28.15
N ILE A 27 11.22 -15.65 26.87
CA ILE A 27 11.18 -14.53 25.93
C ILE A 27 9.72 -14.11 25.65
N GLN A 28 8.81 -15.04 25.42
CA GLN A 28 7.38 -14.82 25.23
C GLN A 28 6.78 -14.01 26.40
N GLN A 29 7.08 -14.40 27.63
CA GLN A 29 6.60 -13.69 28.83
C GLN A 29 7.17 -12.25 28.90
N ARG A 30 8.43 -12.05 28.53
CA ARG A 30 9.04 -10.72 28.51
C ARG A 30 8.43 -9.84 27.42
N ILE A 31 8.13 -10.39 26.24
CA ILE A 31 7.43 -9.71 25.14
C ILE A 31 6.03 -9.29 25.57
N LEU A 32 5.26 -10.21 26.19
CA LEU A 32 3.94 -9.91 26.73
C LEU A 32 3.97 -8.75 27.71
N TRP A 33 4.90 -8.80 28.67
CA TRP A 33 5.10 -7.73 29.65
C TRP A 33 5.36 -6.38 28.97
N LEU A 34 6.37 -6.32 28.11
CA LEU A 34 6.79 -5.08 27.44
C LEU A 34 5.66 -4.50 26.57
N ALA A 35 4.97 -5.34 25.80
CA ALA A 35 3.86 -4.91 24.94
C ALA A 35 2.71 -4.30 25.74
N VAL A 36 2.35 -4.94 26.85
CA VAL A 36 1.27 -4.45 27.74
C VAL A 36 1.68 -3.17 28.46
N ARG A 37 2.93 -3.12 28.96
CA ARG A 37 3.44 -1.99 29.71
C ARG A 37 3.66 -0.74 28.84
N MET A 38 4.05 -0.89 27.57
CA MET A 38 4.10 0.23 26.63
C MET A 38 2.75 0.90 26.47
N VAL A 39 1.66 0.12 26.31
CA VAL A 39 0.30 0.65 26.21
C VAL A 39 -0.14 1.29 27.53
N ASP A 40 0.17 0.67 28.66
CA ASP A 40 -0.15 1.20 29.98
C ASP A 40 0.58 2.52 30.24
N SER A 41 1.90 2.58 30.00
CA SER A 41 2.71 3.79 30.13
C SER A 41 2.18 4.95 29.27
N ALA A 42 1.84 4.66 28.03
CA ALA A 42 1.29 5.64 27.10
C ALA A 42 -0.03 6.27 27.56
N ASN A 43 -0.77 5.61 28.44
CA ASN A 43 -2.07 6.09 28.92
C ASN A 43 -2.07 6.55 30.39
N ASN A 44 -1.20 6.00 31.24
CA ASN A 44 -1.25 6.18 32.69
C ASN A 44 -0.03 6.91 33.28
N ASP A 45 1.14 6.88 32.61
CA ASP A 45 2.35 7.61 33.10
C ASP A 45 2.43 9.06 32.58
N ARG A 46 1.40 9.51 31.88
CA ARG A 46 1.29 10.89 31.34
C ARG A 46 0.85 11.87 32.42
N THR A 47 1.09 13.15 32.18
CA THR A 47 0.59 14.22 33.03
C THR A 47 -0.94 14.30 32.98
N ALA A 48 -1.57 14.81 34.06
CA ALA A 48 -3.03 14.81 34.21
C ALA A 48 -3.78 15.58 33.10
N ASP A 49 -3.09 16.49 32.40
CA ASP A 49 -3.66 17.31 31.33
C ASP A 49 -3.57 16.65 29.93
N GLU A 50 -2.89 15.49 29.81
CA GLU A 50 -2.73 14.81 28.54
C GLU A 50 -3.87 13.82 28.29
N VAL A 51 -4.42 13.85 27.07
CA VAL A 51 -5.47 12.92 26.61
C VAL A 51 -4.91 11.51 26.52
N LYS A 52 -5.67 10.51 27.00
CA LYS A 52 -5.35 9.10 26.80
C LYS A 52 -5.28 8.78 25.31
N VAL A 53 -4.22 8.10 24.90
CA VAL A 53 -3.94 7.82 23.46
C VAL A 53 -4.52 6.49 22.97
N GLY A 54 -5.11 5.69 23.85
CA GLY A 54 -5.64 4.37 23.50
C GLY A 54 -4.55 3.32 23.32
N GLY A 55 -4.89 2.23 22.69
CA GLY A 55 -4.05 1.07 22.42
C GLY A 55 -4.84 -0.22 22.68
N HIS A 56 -4.25 -1.38 22.38
CA HIS A 56 -4.96 -2.65 22.33
C HIS A 56 -4.17 -3.75 23.04
N GLN A 57 -4.17 -3.76 24.41
CA GLN A 57 -3.45 -4.74 25.19
C GLN A 57 -3.89 -6.18 24.86
N ALA A 58 -5.20 -6.43 24.79
CA ALA A 58 -5.74 -7.75 24.50
C ALA A 58 -5.43 -8.24 23.07
N SER A 59 -5.56 -7.37 22.07
CA SER A 59 -5.27 -7.72 20.68
C SER A 59 -3.78 -7.93 20.42
N SER A 60 -2.91 -7.23 21.16
CA SER A 60 -1.46 -7.46 21.15
C SER A 60 -1.17 -8.84 21.75
N ALA A 61 -1.73 -9.16 22.91
CA ALA A 61 -1.46 -10.39 23.62
C ALA A 61 -1.80 -11.67 22.83
N SER A 62 -2.82 -11.63 21.92
CA SER A 62 -3.20 -12.79 21.12
C SER A 62 -2.08 -13.29 20.20
N LEU A 63 -1.19 -12.41 19.73
CA LEU A 63 -0.12 -12.76 18.79
C LEU A 63 1.26 -12.95 19.44
N VAL A 64 1.38 -12.79 20.73
CA VAL A 64 2.70 -12.91 21.42
C VAL A 64 3.38 -14.24 21.12
N SER A 65 2.67 -15.37 21.21
CA SER A 65 3.23 -16.71 20.98
C SER A 65 3.66 -16.89 19.52
N VAL A 66 2.77 -16.53 18.58
CA VAL A 66 3.03 -16.61 17.13
C VAL A 66 4.27 -15.77 16.77
N MET A 67 4.34 -14.52 17.24
CA MET A 67 5.44 -13.62 16.92
C MET A 67 6.73 -14.02 17.64
N THR A 68 6.66 -14.62 18.84
CA THR A 68 7.84 -15.19 19.49
C THR A 68 8.47 -16.29 18.65
N VAL A 69 7.67 -17.27 18.22
CA VAL A 69 8.17 -18.36 17.37
C VAL A 69 8.67 -17.81 16.04
N LEU A 70 7.93 -16.90 15.43
CA LEU A 70 8.29 -16.34 14.14
C LEU A 70 9.66 -15.68 14.17
N TRP A 71 9.94 -14.77 15.14
CA TRP A 71 11.20 -14.04 15.22
C TRP A 71 12.36 -14.84 15.80
N PHE A 72 12.10 -15.72 16.76
CA PHE A 72 13.19 -16.39 17.49
C PHE A 72 13.45 -17.83 17.04
N ALA A 73 12.61 -18.39 16.16
CA ALA A 73 12.76 -19.76 15.71
C ALA A 73 12.49 -19.99 14.20
N HIS A 74 12.10 -18.95 13.43
CA HIS A 74 11.69 -19.21 12.04
C HIS A 74 12.29 -18.25 11.02
N ILE A 75 12.18 -16.92 11.18
CA ILE A 75 12.62 -15.96 10.16
C ILE A 75 14.13 -15.72 10.16
N GLY A 76 14.67 -15.42 8.96
CA GLY A 76 16.03 -14.99 8.73
C GLY A 76 16.14 -13.54 8.26
N GLY A 77 17.34 -13.07 7.98
CA GLY A 77 17.60 -11.67 7.64
C GLY A 77 17.04 -11.21 6.29
N SER A 78 16.74 -12.14 5.36
CA SER A 78 16.14 -11.82 4.06
C SER A 78 14.61 -11.84 4.07
N ASP A 79 14.00 -12.42 5.10
CA ASP A 79 12.55 -12.56 5.19
C ASP A 79 11.86 -11.22 5.41
N LYS A 80 10.62 -11.10 4.95
CA LYS A 80 9.81 -9.88 5.02
C LYS A 80 8.49 -10.15 5.72
N VAL A 81 8.15 -9.34 6.72
CA VAL A 81 6.99 -9.56 7.58
C VAL A 81 6.08 -8.34 7.62
N ALA A 82 4.81 -8.52 7.24
CA ALA A 82 3.74 -7.56 7.53
C ALA A 82 3.09 -7.92 8.87
N VAL A 83 3.23 -7.03 9.84
CA VAL A 83 2.72 -7.24 11.19
C VAL A 83 1.26 -6.77 11.29
N LYS A 84 0.38 -7.60 11.87
CA LYS A 84 -0.99 -7.18 12.20
C LYS A 84 -0.99 -5.84 12.94
N PRO A 85 -1.80 -4.84 12.54
CA PRO A 85 -1.73 -3.49 13.10
C PRO A 85 -1.76 -3.44 14.62
N HIS A 86 -2.69 -4.17 15.25
CA HIS A 86 -2.86 -4.17 16.71
C HIS A 86 -1.76 -4.91 17.47
N ALA A 87 -0.88 -5.65 16.79
CA ALA A 87 0.30 -6.29 17.38
C ALA A 87 1.55 -5.39 17.36
N SER A 88 1.42 -4.11 16.97
CA SER A 88 2.51 -3.13 17.00
C SER A 88 3.31 -3.14 18.32
N PRO A 89 2.69 -3.16 19.53
CA PRO A 89 3.46 -3.22 20.78
C PRO A 89 4.32 -4.49 20.92
N VAL A 90 3.84 -5.63 20.42
CA VAL A 90 4.60 -6.90 20.41
C VAL A 90 5.79 -6.77 19.46
N TYR A 91 5.59 -6.20 18.28
CA TYR A 91 6.65 -5.95 17.31
C TYR A 91 7.76 -5.06 17.90
N HIS A 92 7.41 -3.93 18.50
CA HIS A 92 8.37 -3.02 19.11
C HIS A 92 9.07 -3.65 20.32
N ALA A 93 8.38 -4.51 21.10
CA ALA A 93 9.00 -5.26 22.19
C ALA A 93 10.08 -6.22 21.66
N ILE A 94 9.81 -6.92 20.55
CA ILE A 94 10.78 -7.80 19.88
C ILE A 94 11.97 -6.97 19.38
N LYS A 95 11.72 -5.88 18.64
CA LYS A 95 12.77 -4.98 18.14
C LYS A 95 13.63 -4.39 19.26
N TYR A 96 13.03 -4.10 20.40
CA TYR A 96 13.77 -3.69 21.58
C TYR A 96 14.65 -4.82 22.13
N LEU A 97 14.12 -6.01 22.33
CA LEU A 97 14.87 -7.15 22.86
C LEU A 97 16.02 -7.58 21.96
N THR A 98 15.82 -7.49 20.64
CA THR A 98 16.87 -7.80 19.63
C THR A 98 17.89 -6.67 19.42
N GLY A 99 17.70 -5.51 20.08
CA GLY A 99 18.69 -4.43 20.08
C GLY A 99 18.50 -3.36 19.01
N GLU A 100 17.49 -3.45 18.17
CA GLU A 100 17.23 -2.50 17.09
C GLU A 100 16.53 -1.23 17.60
N LEU A 101 15.61 -1.36 18.54
CA LEU A 101 14.88 -0.22 19.13
C LEU A 101 15.57 0.24 20.42
N ASP A 102 15.74 1.57 20.58
CA ASP A 102 16.26 2.14 21.83
C ASP A 102 15.20 2.16 22.94
N ARG A 103 15.63 1.99 24.21
CA ARG A 103 14.77 2.00 25.40
C ARG A 103 13.88 3.25 25.51
N SER A 104 14.38 4.39 25.08
CA SER A 104 13.66 5.67 25.20
C SER A 104 12.35 5.73 24.39
N TYR A 105 12.18 4.84 23.42
CA TYR A 105 10.96 4.76 22.63
C TYR A 105 9.83 3.97 23.30
N LEU A 106 10.14 3.07 24.25
CA LEU A 106 9.15 2.21 24.90
C LEU A 106 8.05 2.98 25.65
N THR A 107 8.36 4.17 26.14
CA THR A 107 7.43 5.06 26.84
C THR A 107 6.80 6.13 25.92
N ARG A 108 7.08 6.05 24.61
CA ARG A 108 6.66 7.07 23.62
C ARG A 108 5.73 6.52 22.54
N LEU A 109 4.96 5.49 22.89
CA LEU A 109 3.94 4.94 21.99
C LEU A 109 2.87 6.03 21.71
N ARG A 110 2.54 6.23 20.43
CA ARG A 110 1.58 7.24 19.97
C ARG A 110 1.93 8.68 20.36
N SER A 111 3.22 8.98 20.49
CA SER A 111 3.73 10.33 20.76
C SER A 111 4.42 10.90 19.53
N PHE A 112 4.40 12.22 19.38
CA PHE A 112 5.11 12.89 18.27
C PHE A 112 6.61 12.59 18.33
N GLY A 113 7.16 12.09 17.22
CA GLY A 113 8.54 11.62 17.14
C GLY A 113 8.84 10.38 17.98
N GLY A 114 7.82 9.69 18.49
CA GLY A 114 7.89 8.37 19.12
C GLY A 114 7.36 7.28 18.17
N LEU A 115 6.90 6.15 18.75
CA LEU A 115 6.34 5.04 18.01
C LEU A 115 4.93 5.35 17.52
N GLN A 116 4.63 4.92 16.29
CA GLN A 116 3.31 5.08 15.70
C GLN A 116 2.27 4.14 16.35
N ALA A 117 1.00 4.36 16.03
CA ALA A 117 -0.10 3.49 16.49
C ALA A 117 0.00 2.07 15.91
N TYR A 118 0.51 1.98 14.70
CA TYR A 118 0.71 0.76 13.92
C TYR A 118 2.07 0.81 13.26
N PRO A 119 2.71 -0.34 12.96
CA PRO A 119 4.04 -0.37 12.36
C PRO A 119 4.12 0.52 11.13
N SER A 120 5.09 1.42 11.11
CA SER A 120 5.27 2.37 10.01
C SER A 120 6.69 2.35 9.49
N ARG A 121 6.84 1.95 8.25
CA ARG A 121 8.09 1.91 7.52
C ARG A 121 8.78 3.29 7.41
N THR A 122 7.98 4.37 7.39
CA THR A 122 8.47 5.73 7.13
C THR A 122 8.49 6.65 8.36
N LYS A 123 7.89 6.21 9.48
CA LYS A 123 7.71 7.07 10.68
C LYS A 123 8.27 6.48 11.95
N ASP A 124 8.33 5.14 12.06
CA ASP A 124 8.93 4.50 13.20
C ASP A 124 10.47 4.51 13.10
N PRO A 125 11.20 4.55 14.23
CA PRO A 125 12.67 4.48 14.24
C PRO A 125 13.19 3.08 13.92
N ASP A 126 12.44 2.04 14.22
CA ASP A 126 12.67 0.65 13.85
C ASP A 126 11.96 0.35 12.54
N VAL A 127 12.68 0.30 11.44
CA VAL A 127 12.11 0.16 10.10
C VAL A 127 11.36 -1.16 9.94
N ALA A 128 10.03 -1.06 9.79
CA ALA A 128 9.18 -2.18 9.40
C ALA A 128 9.33 -2.48 7.89
N ASP A 129 9.24 -3.75 7.50
CA ASP A 129 9.24 -4.10 6.07
C ASP A 129 8.04 -3.49 5.32
N PHE A 130 6.88 -3.47 5.97
CA PHE A 130 5.63 -2.88 5.48
C PHE A 130 4.99 -2.03 6.57
N SER A 131 4.51 -0.86 6.24
CA SER A 131 3.56 -0.16 7.11
C SER A 131 2.25 -0.92 7.13
N THR A 132 1.54 -0.90 8.25
CA THR A 132 0.21 -1.50 8.36
C THR A 132 -0.75 -0.50 9.00
N GLY A 133 -2.06 -0.81 9.01
CA GLY A 133 -3.07 0.09 9.57
C GLY A 133 -4.35 0.12 8.77
N SER A 134 -4.28 0.21 7.44
CA SER A 134 -5.45 -0.06 6.60
C SER A 134 -5.67 -1.57 6.52
N MET A 135 -6.87 -1.99 6.95
CA MET A 135 -7.23 -3.42 7.03
C MET A 135 -7.17 -4.07 5.65
N GLY A 136 -6.63 -5.28 5.59
CA GLY A 136 -6.47 -6.06 4.37
C GLY A 136 -5.23 -5.69 3.54
N LEU A 137 -4.84 -4.41 3.42
CA LEU A 137 -3.69 -4.02 2.58
C LEU A 137 -2.36 -4.56 3.12
N GLY A 138 -2.15 -4.45 4.45
CA GLY A 138 -0.97 -5.03 5.09
C GLY A 138 -0.89 -6.55 4.92
N VAL A 139 -2.03 -7.23 4.85
CA VAL A 139 -2.10 -8.69 4.66
C VAL A 139 -1.65 -9.11 3.26
N VAL A 140 -2.09 -8.39 2.24
CA VAL A 140 -1.76 -8.74 0.85
C VAL A 140 -0.39 -8.23 0.41
N ALA A 141 0.20 -7.24 1.08
CA ALA A 141 1.48 -6.64 0.70
C ALA A 141 2.62 -7.66 0.54
N PRO A 142 2.83 -8.65 1.44
CA PRO A 142 3.86 -9.68 1.26
C PRO A 142 3.62 -10.58 0.05
N LEU A 143 2.37 -10.86 -0.32
CA LEU A 143 2.04 -11.65 -1.50
C LEU A 143 2.50 -10.93 -2.79
N PHE A 144 2.21 -9.63 -2.89
CA PHE A 144 2.68 -8.82 -4.02
C PHE A 144 4.20 -8.63 -4.00
N ALA A 145 4.82 -8.49 -2.82
CA ALA A 145 6.26 -8.43 -2.70
C ALA A 145 6.94 -9.73 -3.17
N ALA A 146 6.37 -10.90 -2.88
CA ALA A 146 6.83 -12.17 -3.40
C ALA A 146 6.70 -12.26 -4.93
N ALA A 147 5.61 -11.74 -5.50
CA ALA A 147 5.43 -11.68 -6.95
C ALA A 147 6.44 -10.73 -7.61
N ALA A 148 6.69 -9.56 -7.01
CA ALA A 148 7.73 -8.63 -7.47
C ALA A 148 9.13 -9.26 -7.37
N ARG A 149 9.43 -10.01 -6.30
CA ARG A 149 10.67 -10.76 -6.16
C ARG A 149 10.83 -11.79 -7.28
N ARG A 150 9.79 -12.56 -7.57
CA ARG A 150 9.79 -13.53 -8.69
C ARG A 150 10.07 -12.87 -10.04
N TYR A 151 9.53 -11.67 -10.26
CA TYR A 151 9.83 -10.86 -11.44
C TYR A 151 11.32 -10.44 -11.48
N VAL A 152 11.83 -9.88 -10.39
CA VAL A 152 13.23 -9.43 -10.26
C VAL A 152 14.20 -10.60 -10.49
N ASP A 153 13.97 -11.74 -9.87
CA ASP A 153 14.80 -12.94 -10.03
C ASP A 153 14.80 -13.45 -11.49
N ALA A 154 13.68 -13.33 -12.20
CA ALA A 154 13.57 -13.70 -13.60
C ALA A 154 14.36 -12.78 -14.55
N HIS A 155 14.60 -11.53 -14.15
CA HIS A 155 15.28 -10.49 -14.94
C HIS A 155 16.73 -10.24 -14.51
N GLY A 156 17.36 -11.20 -13.83
CA GLY A 156 18.78 -11.15 -13.49
C GLY A 156 19.08 -10.27 -12.29
N GLY A 157 18.13 -10.12 -11.37
CA GLY A 157 18.35 -9.54 -10.06
C GLY A 157 19.51 -10.22 -9.32
N PRO A 158 19.96 -9.67 -8.19
CA PRO A 158 21.18 -10.13 -7.52
C PRO A 158 21.13 -11.63 -7.21
N THR A 159 21.93 -12.43 -7.89
CA THR A 159 22.00 -13.90 -7.75
C THR A 159 22.55 -14.36 -6.41
N SER A 160 23.04 -13.43 -5.57
CA SER A 160 23.62 -13.70 -4.25
C SER A 160 22.63 -13.60 -3.10
N GLN A 161 21.34 -13.32 -3.36
CA GLN A 161 20.35 -13.20 -2.29
C GLN A 161 19.87 -14.58 -1.84
N GLU A 162 19.89 -14.79 -0.52
CA GLU A 162 19.24 -15.95 0.09
C GLU A 162 17.75 -15.98 -0.26
N PRO A 163 17.15 -17.18 -0.36
CA PRO A 163 15.70 -17.30 -0.48
C PRO A 163 15.01 -16.54 0.63
N ALA A 164 14.01 -15.73 0.29
CA ALA A 164 13.27 -14.93 1.24
C ALA A 164 11.83 -15.44 1.36
N ARG A 165 11.33 -15.51 2.59
CA ARG A 165 9.91 -15.70 2.90
C ARG A 165 9.19 -14.36 2.95
N PHE A 166 7.92 -14.38 2.60
CA PHE A 166 7.03 -13.23 2.66
C PHE A 166 5.84 -13.58 3.55
N ILE A 167 5.80 -13.01 4.74
CA ILE A 167 4.88 -13.43 5.81
C ILE A 167 3.92 -12.31 6.15
N ALA A 168 2.64 -12.63 6.25
CA ALA A 168 1.63 -11.71 6.74
C ALA A 168 0.97 -12.22 8.01
N LEU A 169 0.83 -11.35 9.01
CA LEU A 169 0.04 -11.59 10.21
C LEU A 169 -1.27 -10.82 10.09
N ALA A 170 -2.39 -11.52 10.10
CA ALA A 170 -3.73 -10.96 9.94
C ALA A 170 -4.66 -11.36 11.08
N GLY A 171 -5.68 -10.55 11.34
CA GLY A 171 -6.80 -10.96 12.18
C GLY A 171 -7.85 -11.70 11.36
N ASP A 172 -8.60 -12.60 12.00
CA ASP A 172 -9.71 -13.30 11.35
C ASP A 172 -10.83 -12.37 10.85
N ALA A 173 -11.01 -11.23 11.50
CA ALA A 173 -11.95 -10.20 11.08
C ALA A 173 -11.43 -9.36 9.88
N GLU A 174 -10.11 -9.27 9.65
CA GLU A 174 -9.55 -8.60 8.46
C GLU A 174 -9.92 -9.32 7.16
N LEU A 175 -10.23 -10.62 7.23
CA LEU A 175 -10.69 -11.40 6.09
C LEU A 175 -12.09 -10.98 5.58
N ASP A 176 -12.73 -9.98 6.18
CA ASP A 176 -13.93 -9.33 5.66
C ASP A 176 -13.62 -8.35 4.51
N GLU A 177 -12.35 -7.90 4.38
CA GLU A 177 -11.94 -6.96 3.34
C GLU A 177 -11.89 -7.63 1.96
N GLY A 178 -12.55 -6.99 0.98
CA GLY A 178 -12.69 -7.53 -0.37
C GLY A 178 -11.36 -7.68 -1.12
N ASN A 179 -10.41 -6.76 -0.91
CA ASN A 179 -9.10 -6.78 -1.55
C ASN A 179 -8.28 -8.05 -1.24
N ILE A 180 -8.52 -8.68 -0.08
CA ILE A 180 -7.89 -9.95 0.28
C ILE A 180 -8.28 -11.03 -0.73
N TRP A 181 -9.57 -11.12 -1.06
CA TRP A 181 -10.09 -12.14 -1.98
C TRP A 181 -9.74 -11.86 -3.43
N GLU A 182 -9.66 -10.59 -3.81
CA GLU A 182 -9.11 -10.18 -5.10
C GLU A 182 -7.67 -10.70 -5.26
N ALA A 183 -6.81 -10.53 -4.24
CA ALA A 183 -5.43 -11.01 -4.26
C ALA A 183 -5.33 -12.54 -4.19
N VAL A 184 -6.11 -13.20 -3.32
CA VAL A 184 -6.08 -14.67 -3.15
C VAL A 184 -6.46 -15.41 -4.42
N THR A 185 -7.33 -14.84 -5.24
CA THR A 185 -7.85 -15.48 -6.47
C THR A 185 -7.15 -15.01 -7.74
N ASP A 186 -6.27 -14.02 -7.69
CA ASP A 186 -5.59 -13.49 -8.88
C ASP A 186 -4.63 -14.53 -9.49
N PRO A 187 -4.79 -14.89 -10.78
CA PRO A 187 -3.93 -15.89 -11.43
C PRO A 187 -2.44 -15.52 -11.47
N SER A 188 -2.11 -14.23 -11.50
CA SER A 188 -0.72 -13.76 -11.53
C SER A 188 0.02 -13.98 -10.22
N LEU A 189 -0.70 -14.21 -9.12
CA LEU A 189 -0.18 -14.42 -7.77
C LEU A 189 -0.13 -15.90 -7.35
N GLN A 190 -0.46 -16.81 -8.25
CA GLN A 190 -0.38 -18.25 -7.98
C GLN A 190 1.05 -18.77 -7.97
N GLY A 191 1.28 -19.93 -7.33
CA GLY A 191 2.58 -20.60 -7.35
C GLY A 191 3.67 -19.93 -6.50
N LEU A 192 3.31 -19.10 -5.51
CA LEU A 192 4.25 -18.40 -4.62
C LEU A 192 4.47 -19.22 -3.34
N GLY A 193 5.27 -20.30 -3.41
CA GLY A 193 5.52 -21.21 -2.27
C GLY A 193 6.34 -20.60 -1.13
N ASN A 194 6.85 -19.39 -1.29
CA ASN A 194 7.57 -18.64 -0.24
C ASN A 194 6.67 -17.61 0.48
N VAL A 195 5.36 -17.70 0.32
CA VAL A 195 4.38 -16.84 1.02
C VAL A 195 3.68 -17.63 2.10
N THR A 196 3.63 -17.08 3.31
CA THR A 196 2.90 -17.64 4.45
C THR A 196 2.03 -16.57 5.10
N TRP A 197 0.73 -16.79 5.16
CA TRP A 197 -0.17 -15.97 5.97
C TRP A 197 -0.45 -16.67 7.30
N VAL A 198 -0.49 -15.92 8.40
CA VAL A 198 -0.88 -16.42 9.72
C VAL A 198 -2.11 -15.65 10.17
N ILE A 199 -3.22 -16.36 10.29
CA ILE A 199 -4.50 -15.79 10.70
C ILE A 199 -4.66 -15.97 12.21
N ASP A 200 -4.62 -14.85 12.92
CA ASP A 200 -4.93 -14.78 14.36
C ASP A 200 -6.42 -15.11 14.58
N THR A 201 -6.71 -16.39 14.74
CA THR A 201 -8.07 -16.92 14.84
C THR A 201 -8.54 -16.89 16.30
N ASN A 202 -8.70 -15.66 16.82
CA ASN A 202 -9.13 -15.45 18.19
C ASN A 202 -10.66 -15.39 18.33
N ARG A 203 -11.39 -15.48 17.24
CA ARG A 203 -12.85 -15.52 17.16
C ARG A 203 -13.55 -14.28 17.72
N GLN A 204 -12.84 -13.16 17.82
CA GLN A 204 -13.37 -11.86 18.26
C GLN A 204 -13.05 -10.78 17.26
N SER A 205 -14.09 -10.10 16.76
CA SER A 205 -13.95 -8.87 15.99
C SER A 205 -13.70 -7.65 16.90
N LEU A 206 -13.92 -6.44 16.40
CA LEU A 206 -13.79 -5.23 17.20
C LEU A 206 -14.82 -5.20 18.34
N ASP A 207 -16.08 -5.52 18.06
CA ASP A 207 -17.20 -5.31 18.98
C ASP A 207 -18.01 -6.60 19.32
N ARG A 208 -17.63 -7.76 18.78
CA ARG A 208 -18.40 -9.00 18.96
C ARG A 208 -17.59 -10.27 18.77
N VAL A 209 -18.14 -11.39 19.19
CA VAL A 209 -17.65 -12.74 18.86
C VAL A 209 -17.99 -13.07 17.41
N VAL A 210 -17.04 -13.63 16.65
CA VAL A 210 -17.23 -14.03 15.26
C VAL A 210 -18.13 -15.29 15.22
N PRO A 211 -19.15 -15.36 14.35
CA PRO A 211 -20.01 -16.53 14.24
C PRO A 211 -19.25 -17.82 13.90
N ASP A 212 -19.66 -18.95 14.49
CA ASP A 212 -18.95 -20.24 14.44
C ASP A 212 -18.64 -20.76 13.03
N GLN A 213 -19.56 -20.60 12.10
CA GLN A 213 -19.39 -21.17 10.75
C GLN A 213 -18.47 -20.35 9.83
N LYS A 214 -18.08 -19.14 10.24
CA LYS A 214 -17.29 -18.26 9.38
C LYS A 214 -15.89 -18.83 9.13
N ILE A 215 -15.19 -19.28 10.17
CA ILE A 215 -13.81 -19.78 10.04
C ILE A 215 -13.74 -21.02 9.15
N LYS A 216 -14.68 -21.98 9.31
CA LYS A 216 -14.75 -23.18 8.45
C LYS A 216 -14.88 -22.80 6.97
N LYS A 217 -15.76 -21.83 6.65
CA LYS A 217 -15.93 -21.34 5.27
C LYS A 217 -14.67 -20.65 4.74
N LEU A 218 -13.99 -19.87 5.56
CA LEU A 218 -12.75 -19.20 5.17
C LEU A 218 -11.64 -20.21 4.84
N ILE A 219 -11.50 -21.27 5.66
CA ILE A 219 -10.60 -22.39 5.42
C ILE A 219 -10.90 -23.05 4.06
N GLU A 220 -12.17 -23.31 3.78
CA GLU A 220 -12.60 -23.90 2.50
C GLU A 220 -12.34 -22.96 1.32
N PHE A 221 -12.48 -21.66 1.47
CA PHE A 221 -12.17 -20.69 0.42
C PHE A 221 -10.67 -20.69 0.08
N PHE A 222 -9.78 -20.71 1.07
CA PHE A 222 -8.34 -20.81 0.83
C PHE A 222 -7.97 -22.14 0.13
N ARG A 223 -8.55 -23.26 0.58
CA ARG A 223 -8.36 -24.55 -0.09
C ARG A 223 -8.85 -24.53 -1.53
N GLY A 224 -10.05 -23.95 -1.75
CA GLY A 224 -10.64 -23.78 -3.09
C GLY A 224 -9.83 -22.87 -4.00
N ALA A 225 -9.13 -21.88 -3.44
CA ALA A 225 -8.20 -21.01 -4.14
C ALA A 225 -6.81 -21.63 -4.37
N GLY A 226 -6.59 -22.88 -3.97
CA GLY A 226 -5.34 -23.61 -4.18
C GLY A 226 -4.24 -23.34 -3.14
N TRP A 227 -4.56 -22.69 -2.02
CA TRP A 227 -3.62 -22.50 -0.93
C TRP A 227 -3.41 -23.76 -0.10
N HIS A 228 -2.20 -23.93 0.43
CA HIS A 228 -1.95 -24.90 1.49
C HIS A 228 -2.46 -24.37 2.81
N VAL A 229 -3.28 -25.17 3.54
CA VAL A 229 -3.95 -24.73 4.77
C VAL A 229 -3.49 -25.57 5.94
N VAL A 230 -2.90 -24.92 6.95
CA VAL A 230 -2.52 -25.51 8.22
C VAL A 230 -3.47 -25.00 9.32
N GLU A 231 -4.03 -25.91 10.12
CA GLU A 231 -4.92 -25.56 11.22
C GLU A 231 -4.23 -25.81 12.56
N ALA A 232 -3.59 -24.78 13.12
CA ALA A 232 -3.04 -24.83 14.49
C ALA A 232 -4.16 -24.57 15.51
N LYS A 233 -5.11 -25.54 15.62
CA LYS A 233 -6.32 -25.41 16.43
C LYS A 233 -6.12 -25.81 17.89
N TYR A 234 -5.60 -27.00 18.11
CA TYR A 234 -5.41 -27.57 19.44
C TYR A 234 -3.93 -27.68 19.76
N GLY A 235 -3.53 -27.27 20.94
CA GLY A 235 -2.17 -27.47 21.41
C GLY A 235 -1.88 -28.91 21.84
N SER A 236 -0.62 -29.17 22.13
CA SER A 236 -0.10 -30.50 22.43
C SER A 236 -0.81 -31.20 23.62
N LEU A 237 -1.22 -30.42 24.63
CA LEU A 237 -1.95 -30.98 25.79
C LEU A 237 -3.33 -31.50 25.37
N LEU A 238 -4.08 -30.72 24.58
CA LEU A 238 -5.39 -31.15 24.07
C LEU A 238 -5.25 -32.32 23.10
N GLN A 239 -4.28 -32.29 22.20
CA GLN A 239 -3.99 -33.38 21.28
C GLN A 239 -3.71 -34.69 22.05
N GLY A 240 -2.83 -34.61 23.05
CA GLY A 240 -2.50 -35.75 23.88
C GLY A 240 -3.72 -36.38 24.62
N GLU A 241 -4.66 -35.55 25.05
CA GLU A 241 -5.90 -36.02 25.69
C GLU A 241 -6.90 -36.60 24.68
N PHE A 242 -6.92 -36.09 23.43
CA PHE A 242 -7.74 -36.68 22.35
C PHE A 242 -7.26 -38.09 21.94
N ASP A 243 -5.94 -38.30 21.99
CA ASP A 243 -5.34 -39.60 21.62
C ASP A 243 -5.54 -40.69 22.71
N ARG A 244 -6.02 -40.32 23.90
CA ARG A 244 -6.35 -41.29 24.95
C ARG A 244 -7.61 -42.08 24.61
N PRO A 245 -7.76 -43.34 25.09
CA PRO A 245 -8.99 -44.10 24.94
C PRO A 245 -10.21 -43.30 25.47
N GLY A 246 -11.18 -43.04 24.60
CA GLY A 246 -12.35 -42.21 24.89
C GLY A 246 -12.15 -40.70 24.73
N GLY A 247 -10.97 -40.22 24.26
CA GLY A 247 -10.68 -38.82 24.05
C GLY A 247 -11.46 -38.19 22.90
N ASP A 248 -11.99 -38.97 21.99
CA ASP A 248 -12.93 -38.56 20.95
C ASP A 248 -14.21 -37.87 21.52
N ILE A 249 -14.64 -38.24 22.70
CA ILE A 249 -15.77 -37.59 23.42
C ILE A 249 -15.39 -36.12 23.77
N LEU A 250 -14.17 -35.94 24.27
CA LEU A 250 -13.65 -34.60 24.60
C LEU A 250 -13.51 -33.72 23.34
N ARG A 251 -12.96 -34.32 22.28
CA ARG A 251 -12.80 -33.62 21.01
C ARG A 251 -14.15 -33.18 20.43
N HIS A 252 -15.10 -34.13 20.38
CA HIS A 252 -16.45 -33.84 19.90
C HIS A 252 -17.13 -32.72 20.70
N HIS A 253 -17.02 -32.76 22.03
CA HIS A 253 -17.60 -31.72 22.88
C HIS A 253 -17.02 -30.32 22.60
N ILE A 254 -15.69 -30.21 22.47
CA ILE A 254 -15.04 -28.94 22.17
C ILE A 254 -15.36 -28.47 20.74
N ASP A 255 -15.44 -29.38 19.76
CA ASP A 255 -15.74 -29.04 18.37
C ASP A 255 -17.18 -28.55 18.15
N GLU A 256 -18.13 -29.05 18.92
CA GLU A 256 -19.54 -28.67 18.85
C GLU A 256 -19.92 -27.54 19.81
N MET A 257 -19.00 -27.13 20.68
CA MET A 257 -19.24 -26.04 21.63
C MET A 257 -19.33 -24.70 20.90
N PRO A 258 -20.39 -23.89 21.09
CA PRO A 258 -20.50 -22.57 20.53
C PRO A 258 -19.32 -21.66 20.93
N ASN A 259 -18.85 -20.81 20.03
CA ASN A 259 -17.74 -19.88 20.30
C ASN A 259 -17.95 -19.03 21.55
N GLU A 260 -19.16 -18.56 21.79
CA GLU A 260 -19.50 -17.78 22.98
C GLU A 260 -19.34 -18.59 24.27
N GLN A 261 -19.77 -19.87 24.28
CA GLN A 261 -19.59 -20.76 25.42
C GLN A 261 -18.11 -21.03 25.66
N TYR A 262 -17.35 -21.37 24.60
CA TYR A 262 -15.92 -21.63 24.70
C TYR A 262 -15.15 -20.40 25.18
N GLN A 263 -15.46 -19.21 24.68
CA GLN A 263 -14.89 -17.94 25.13
C GLN A 263 -15.13 -17.72 26.64
N SER A 264 -16.32 -18.04 27.15
CA SER A 264 -16.64 -17.85 28.56
C SER A 264 -15.74 -18.67 29.50
N LEU A 265 -15.10 -19.73 29.00
CA LEU A 265 -14.21 -20.58 29.82
C LEU A 265 -12.89 -19.87 30.17
N PHE A 266 -12.47 -18.89 29.42
CA PHE A 266 -11.19 -18.19 29.68
C PHE A 266 -11.24 -17.31 30.90
N GLY A 267 -12.41 -16.76 31.25
CA GLY A 267 -12.62 -15.91 32.44
C GLY A 267 -13.02 -16.70 33.70
N LEU A 268 -13.15 -18.02 33.64
CA LEU A 268 -13.62 -18.85 34.78
C LEU A 268 -12.47 -19.70 35.32
N GLU A 269 -12.51 -19.96 36.64
CA GLU A 269 -11.54 -20.82 37.35
C GLU A 269 -12.23 -21.81 38.29
N GLY A 270 -11.51 -22.84 38.66
CA GLY A 270 -11.97 -23.82 39.66
C GLY A 270 -13.29 -24.48 39.30
N PRO A 271 -14.16 -24.69 40.30
CA PRO A 271 -15.46 -25.40 40.10
C PRO A 271 -16.39 -24.69 39.11
N ALA A 272 -16.30 -23.37 38.97
CA ALA A 272 -17.11 -22.62 38.01
C ALA A 272 -16.73 -22.92 36.55
N LEU A 273 -15.43 -23.05 36.27
CA LEU A 273 -14.94 -23.49 34.95
C LEU A 273 -15.45 -24.91 34.64
N ARG A 274 -15.30 -25.85 35.59
CA ARG A 274 -15.75 -27.25 35.42
C ARG A 274 -17.25 -27.33 35.17
N ALA A 275 -18.05 -26.59 35.92
CA ALA A 275 -19.49 -26.55 35.73
C ALA A 275 -19.88 -26.04 34.33
N ARG A 276 -19.27 -24.92 33.87
CA ARG A 276 -19.51 -24.36 32.55
C ARG A 276 -19.04 -25.29 31.44
N PHE A 277 -17.91 -25.94 31.61
CA PHE A 277 -17.35 -26.87 30.62
C PHE A 277 -18.23 -28.09 30.42
N LEU A 278 -18.84 -28.60 31.52
CA LEU A 278 -19.74 -29.75 31.47
C LEU A 278 -21.19 -29.38 31.10
N GLU A 279 -21.49 -28.12 30.89
CA GLU A 279 -22.81 -27.69 30.42
C GLU A 279 -23.06 -28.25 29.01
N HIS A 280 -24.16 -29.01 28.87
CA HIS A 280 -24.50 -29.73 27.63
C HIS A 280 -23.47 -30.78 27.18
N ALA A 281 -22.65 -31.29 28.09
CA ALA A 281 -21.67 -32.31 27.80
C ALA A 281 -22.32 -33.65 27.37
N PRO A 282 -21.73 -34.40 26.43
CA PRO A 282 -22.19 -35.73 26.07
C PRO A 282 -21.96 -36.73 27.23
N ASP A 283 -22.74 -37.79 27.24
CA ASP A 283 -22.61 -38.89 28.21
C ASP A 283 -21.18 -39.42 28.18
N GLY A 284 -20.56 -39.62 29.36
CA GLY A 284 -19.20 -40.14 29.49
C GLY A 284 -18.11 -39.07 29.59
N LEU A 285 -18.34 -37.79 29.24
CA LEU A 285 -17.32 -36.77 29.34
C LEU A 285 -16.92 -36.49 30.79
N ALA A 286 -17.91 -36.40 31.69
CA ALA A 286 -17.66 -36.18 33.12
C ALA A 286 -16.78 -37.29 33.71
N GLU A 287 -17.00 -38.53 33.30
CA GLU A 287 -16.21 -39.69 33.70
C GLU A 287 -14.79 -39.64 33.12
N PHE A 288 -14.66 -39.24 31.84
CA PHE A 288 -13.35 -39.10 31.18
C PHE A 288 -12.45 -38.11 31.92
N ILE A 289 -12.98 -36.98 32.36
CA ILE A 289 -12.23 -35.92 33.06
C ILE A 289 -12.28 -36.02 34.58
N ALA A 290 -12.87 -37.09 35.15
CA ALA A 290 -13.10 -37.22 36.60
C ALA A 290 -11.81 -37.17 37.43
N ALA A 291 -10.69 -37.65 36.90
CA ALA A 291 -9.39 -37.62 37.56
C ALA A 291 -8.65 -36.29 37.44
N TRP A 292 -9.15 -35.36 36.66
CA TRP A 292 -8.49 -34.05 36.46
C TRP A 292 -8.78 -33.11 37.63
N SER A 293 -7.76 -32.45 38.11
CA SER A 293 -7.97 -31.26 38.95
C SER A 293 -8.60 -30.13 38.12
N ASP A 294 -9.19 -29.15 38.77
CA ASP A 294 -9.72 -27.96 38.11
C ASP A 294 -8.61 -27.17 37.39
N ASP A 295 -7.41 -27.12 37.95
CA ASP A 295 -6.23 -26.49 37.32
C ASP A 295 -5.80 -27.27 36.07
N GLN A 296 -5.82 -28.60 36.11
CA GLN A 296 -5.54 -29.42 34.95
C GLN A 296 -6.56 -29.19 33.83
N LEU A 297 -7.85 -29.19 34.20
CA LEU A 297 -8.93 -28.89 33.27
C LEU A 297 -8.72 -27.50 32.61
N GLY A 298 -8.43 -26.48 33.42
CA GLY A 298 -8.22 -25.12 32.93
C GLY A 298 -7.04 -25.03 31.97
N ARG A 299 -5.92 -25.62 32.29
CA ARG A 299 -4.73 -25.65 31.42
C ARG A 299 -4.99 -26.39 30.10
N THR A 300 -5.64 -27.55 30.18
CA THR A 300 -5.93 -28.38 29.00
C THR A 300 -6.91 -27.69 28.05
N VAL A 301 -8.04 -27.18 28.56
CA VAL A 301 -9.07 -26.54 27.73
C VAL A 301 -8.58 -25.25 27.09
N ARG A 302 -7.66 -24.55 27.75
CA ARG A 302 -7.05 -23.30 27.22
C ARG A 302 -5.83 -23.53 26.32
N ASN A 303 -5.41 -24.78 26.16
CA ASN A 303 -4.24 -25.09 25.32
C ASN A 303 -4.61 -25.08 23.82
N LEU A 304 -4.67 -23.89 23.27
CA LEU A 304 -4.90 -23.67 21.83
C LEU A 304 -3.59 -23.69 21.04
N GLY A 305 -3.65 -24.16 19.80
CA GLY A 305 -2.48 -24.34 18.94
C GLY A 305 -1.73 -23.05 18.63
N GLY A 306 -2.43 -21.90 18.58
CA GLY A 306 -1.82 -20.58 18.38
C GLY A 306 -1.00 -20.07 19.59
N HIS A 307 -1.03 -20.79 20.73
CA HIS A 307 -0.20 -20.51 21.90
C HIS A 307 0.76 -21.65 22.28
N ASP A 308 0.78 -22.72 21.48
CA ASP A 308 1.69 -23.84 21.64
C ASP A 308 2.94 -23.62 20.77
N LEU A 309 4.07 -23.28 21.42
CA LEU A 309 5.31 -22.91 20.70
C LEU A 309 5.85 -24.07 19.85
N GLY A 310 5.78 -25.30 20.34
CA GLY A 310 6.23 -26.48 19.60
C GLY A 310 5.40 -26.71 18.35
N LEU A 311 4.08 -26.65 18.48
CA LEU A 311 3.16 -26.83 17.35
C LEU A 311 3.30 -25.70 16.31
N LEU A 312 3.52 -24.47 16.75
CA LEU A 312 3.75 -23.34 15.84
C LEU A 312 5.05 -23.52 15.03
N ILE A 313 6.13 -23.99 15.67
CA ILE A 313 7.39 -24.33 14.99
C ILE A 313 7.14 -25.38 13.91
N ASP A 314 6.43 -26.45 14.23
CA ASP A 314 6.12 -27.52 13.29
C ASP A 314 5.20 -27.05 12.16
N SER A 315 4.20 -26.18 12.47
CA SER A 315 3.32 -25.58 11.48
C SER A 315 4.08 -24.73 10.47
N PHE A 316 5.04 -23.93 10.92
CA PHE A 316 5.87 -23.13 10.00
C PHE A 316 6.83 -23.99 9.16
N ARG A 317 7.39 -25.06 9.73
CA ARG A 317 8.18 -26.03 8.98
C ARG A 317 7.34 -26.75 7.92
N GLU A 318 6.08 -27.07 8.23
CA GLU A 318 5.16 -27.64 7.25
C GLU A 318 4.95 -26.66 6.08
N CYS A 319 4.71 -25.35 6.37
CA CYS A 319 4.61 -24.34 5.32
C CYS A 319 5.88 -24.26 4.45
N ASP A 320 7.06 -24.31 5.04
CA ASP A 320 8.34 -24.28 4.31
C ASP A 320 8.53 -25.48 3.38
N SER A 321 7.90 -26.60 3.67
CA SER A 321 7.94 -27.81 2.82
C SER A 321 7.12 -27.68 1.54
N VAL A 322 6.21 -26.69 1.48
CA VAL A 322 5.31 -26.44 0.35
C VAL A 322 5.91 -25.34 -0.53
N THR A 323 6.44 -25.69 -1.69
CA THR A 323 7.18 -24.78 -2.56
C THR A 323 6.43 -24.37 -3.83
N ASP A 324 5.26 -24.96 -4.09
CA ASP A 324 4.50 -24.78 -5.32
C ASP A 324 3.25 -23.89 -5.17
N ARG A 325 2.92 -23.47 -3.96
CA ARG A 325 1.74 -22.64 -3.66
C ARG A 325 1.88 -21.91 -2.33
N PRO A 326 1.17 -20.79 -2.12
CA PRO A 326 1.19 -20.09 -0.85
C PRO A 326 0.53 -20.92 0.26
N SER A 327 0.97 -20.68 1.51
CA SER A 327 0.46 -21.33 2.71
C SER A 327 -0.32 -20.35 3.59
N VAL A 328 -1.33 -20.86 4.32
CA VAL A 328 -2.04 -20.12 5.36
C VAL A 328 -2.16 -20.95 6.62
N VAL A 329 -1.75 -20.40 7.76
CA VAL A 329 -1.87 -20.99 9.08
C VAL A 329 -3.02 -20.33 9.81
N PHE A 330 -4.06 -21.06 10.14
CA PHE A 330 -5.10 -20.62 11.07
C PHE A 330 -4.65 -20.92 12.50
N ALA A 331 -4.04 -19.93 13.13
CA ALA A 331 -3.56 -20.02 14.52
C ALA A 331 -4.69 -19.68 15.49
N TYR A 332 -5.25 -20.70 16.14
CA TYR A 332 -6.31 -20.49 17.13
C TYR A 332 -5.71 -19.93 18.42
N THR A 333 -6.10 -18.71 18.75
CA THR A 333 -5.54 -17.92 19.85
C THR A 333 -6.64 -17.45 20.81
N VAL A 334 -6.21 -16.77 21.88
CA VAL A 334 -7.09 -16.12 22.83
C VAL A 334 -6.79 -14.63 22.84
N LYS A 335 -7.79 -13.81 22.51
CA LYS A 335 -7.66 -12.35 22.64
C LYS A 335 -7.49 -11.99 24.13
N GLY A 336 -6.36 -11.38 24.45
CA GLY A 336 -5.95 -11.13 25.84
C GLY A 336 -5.24 -12.31 26.50
N TRP A 337 -4.65 -13.21 25.74
CA TRP A 337 -3.85 -14.33 26.27
C TRP A 337 -2.85 -13.87 27.35
N GLY A 338 -2.80 -14.60 28.47
CA GLY A 338 -1.94 -14.28 29.61
C GLY A 338 -2.38 -13.05 30.43
N LEU A 339 -3.52 -12.44 30.11
CA LEU A 339 -4.06 -11.26 30.80
C LEU A 339 -5.34 -11.57 31.57
N PRO A 340 -5.64 -10.86 32.65
CA PRO A 340 -6.89 -11.02 33.42
C PRO A 340 -8.17 -10.72 32.63
N ILE A 341 -8.06 -10.11 31.46
CA ILE A 341 -9.18 -9.78 30.56
C ILE A 341 -9.30 -10.76 29.38
N ALA A 342 -8.63 -11.93 29.49
CA ALA A 342 -8.65 -12.94 28.44
C ALA A 342 -10.06 -13.43 28.14
N GLY A 343 -10.43 -13.48 26.85
CA GLY A 343 -11.73 -13.99 26.41
C GLY A 343 -12.94 -13.10 26.71
N ASP A 344 -12.79 -11.95 27.38
CA ASP A 344 -13.88 -10.99 27.56
C ASP A 344 -14.29 -10.40 26.18
N PRO A 345 -15.58 -10.48 25.78
CA PRO A 345 -16.04 -9.92 24.50
C PRO A 345 -15.76 -8.43 24.31
N LEU A 346 -15.67 -7.68 25.39
CA LEU A 346 -15.44 -6.23 25.39
C LEU A 346 -13.97 -5.83 25.63
N ASN A 347 -13.04 -6.78 25.56
CA ASN A 347 -11.63 -6.50 25.86
C ASN A 347 -10.87 -5.73 24.78
N HIS A 348 -11.48 -5.43 23.64
CA HIS A 348 -10.78 -4.79 22.51
C HIS A 348 -10.13 -3.44 22.90
N ALA A 349 -10.84 -2.60 23.63
CA ALA A 349 -10.38 -1.30 24.12
C ALA A 349 -10.16 -1.26 25.63
N ALA A 350 -10.24 -2.39 26.34
CA ALA A 350 -10.08 -2.46 27.79
C ALA A 350 -8.60 -2.32 28.18
N PHE A 351 -8.35 -1.61 29.29
CA PHE A 351 -7.03 -1.48 29.89
C PHE A 351 -6.97 -2.23 31.20
N LEU A 352 -5.80 -2.81 31.52
CA LEU A 352 -5.53 -3.37 32.82
C LEU A 352 -5.51 -2.27 33.89
N THR A 353 -5.99 -2.58 35.07
CA THR A 353 -5.87 -1.71 36.24
C THR A 353 -4.43 -1.68 36.75
N ALA A 354 -4.05 -0.65 37.50
CA ALA A 354 -2.71 -0.57 38.11
C ALA A 354 -2.38 -1.78 38.99
N LYS A 355 -3.38 -2.38 39.66
CA LYS A 355 -3.21 -3.61 40.44
C LYS A 355 -2.86 -4.79 39.54
N GLN A 356 -3.58 -4.97 38.43
CA GLN A 356 -3.34 -6.06 37.47
C GLN A 356 -1.98 -5.90 36.77
N ILE A 357 -1.57 -4.66 36.45
CA ILE A 357 -0.21 -4.39 35.95
C ILE A 357 0.84 -4.77 36.97
N GLY A 358 0.66 -4.44 38.25
CA GLY A 358 1.57 -4.84 39.34
C GLY A 358 1.66 -6.37 39.50
N GLU A 359 0.55 -7.08 39.38
CA GLU A 359 0.49 -8.54 39.45
C GLU A 359 1.22 -9.15 38.23
N LEU A 360 0.96 -8.66 37.02
CA LEU A 360 1.61 -9.12 35.79
C LEU A 360 3.15 -8.90 35.86
N ARG A 361 3.58 -7.73 36.36
CA ARG A 361 5.01 -7.46 36.58
C ARG A 361 5.65 -8.47 37.54
N SER A 362 4.96 -8.79 38.63
CA SER A 362 5.43 -9.76 39.62
C SER A 362 5.55 -11.16 39.03
N VAL A 363 4.57 -11.60 38.22
CA VAL A 363 4.61 -12.88 37.50
C VAL A 363 5.80 -12.93 36.53
N ALA A 364 6.11 -11.82 35.86
CA ALA A 364 7.27 -11.72 34.97
C ALA A 364 8.62 -11.66 35.74
N GLY A 365 8.62 -11.71 37.07
CA GLY A 365 9.82 -11.65 37.89
C GLY A 365 10.53 -10.30 37.90
N LEU A 366 9.80 -9.20 37.63
CA LEU A 366 10.33 -7.85 37.46
C LEU A 366 9.94 -6.94 38.61
N SER A 367 10.79 -5.94 38.87
CA SER A 367 10.54 -4.81 39.78
C SER A 367 10.27 -3.53 38.99
N THR A 368 9.88 -2.46 39.65
CA THR A 368 9.79 -1.12 39.06
C THR A 368 11.07 -0.62 38.45
N ASP A 369 12.22 -1.01 39.00
CA ASP A 369 13.52 -0.57 38.53
C ASP A 369 14.00 -1.37 37.29
N THR A 370 13.53 -2.62 37.16
CA THR A 370 13.92 -3.54 36.08
C THR A 370 12.85 -3.80 35.01
N GLU A 371 11.70 -3.14 35.13
CA GLU A 371 10.53 -3.41 34.28
C GLU A 371 10.77 -3.21 32.77
N TRP A 372 11.77 -2.39 32.42
CA TRP A 372 12.18 -2.12 31.05
C TRP A 372 13.52 -2.74 30.64
N ASP A 373 14.10 -3.60 31.47
CA ASP A 373 15.43 -4.16 31.19
C ASP A 373 15.35 -5.27 30.15
N ARG A 374 16.37 -5.33 29.27
CA ARG A 374 16.63 -6.48 28.42
C ARG A 374 17.10 -7.67 29.24
N PHE A 375 17.12 -8.85 28.63
CA PHE A 375 17.82 -9.99 29.24
C PHE A 375 19.33 -9.72 29.36
N ASP A 376 19.96 -10.25 30.40
CA ASP A 376 21.40 -10.23 30.50
C ASP A 376 22.02 -11.02 29.34
N PRO A 377 22.96 -10.45 28.56
CA PRO A 377 23.60 -11.14 27.45
C PRO A 377 24.27 -12.47 27.79
N ALA A 378 24.56 -12.72 29.07
CA ALA A 378 25.13 -13.98 29.53
C ALA A 378 24.08 -15.11 29.71
N THR A 379 22.79 -14.77 29.75
CA THR A 379 21.70 -15.77 29.84
C THR A 379 21.41 -16.43 28.49
N PRO A 380 20.77 -17.59 28.45
CA PRO A 380 20.34 -18.22 27.21
C PRO A 380 19.41 -17.31 26.39
N GLU A 381 18.46 -16.61 27.02
CA GLU A 381 17.52 -15.68 26.40
C GLU A 381 18.26 -14.48 25.81
N GLY A 382 19.19 -13.89 26.56
CA GLY A 382 19.97 -12.73 26.10
C GLY A 382 20.87 -13.08 24.91
N ARG A 383 21.47 -14.29 24.92
CA ARG A 383 22.26 -14.77 23.77
C ARG A 383 21.36 -14.98 22.53
N LEU A 384 20.17 -15.57 22.70
CA LEU A 384 19.25 -15.77 21.58
C LEU A 384 18.76 -14.43 21.02
N CYS A 385 18.36 -13.48 21.87
CA CYS A 385 17.99 -12.14 21.45
C CYS A 385 19.11 -11.44 20.65
N SER A 386 20.34 -11.53 21.13
CA SER A 386 21.50 -10.92 20.45
C SER A 386 21.81 -11.60 19.11
N ALA A 387 21.71 -12.92 19.04
CA ALA A 387 21.94 -13.67 17.82
C ALA A 387 20.89 -13.34 16.74
N VAL A 388 19.61 -13.31 17.13
CA VAL A 388 18.50 -12.93 16.24
C VAL A 388 18.69 -11.49 15.74
N GLY A 389 19.00 -10.54 16.64
CA GLY A 389 19.25 -9.15 16.27
C GLY A 389 20.39 -9.00 15.27
N SER A 390 21.49 -9.74 15.47
CA SER A 390 22.62 -9.72 14.54
C SER A 390 22.28 -10.31 13.16
N ASN A 391 21.40 -11.28 13.10
CA ASN A 391 20.99 -11.90 11.84
C ASN A 391 20.00 -11.03 11.04
N ILE A 392 19.02 -10.43 11.73
CA ILE A 392 17.93 -9.69 11.08
C ILE A 392 18.35 -8.25 10.70
N ASN A 393 19.20 -7.60 11.52
CA ASN A 393 19.43 -6.15 11.44
C ASN A 393 20.67 -5.76 10.62
N ASN A 394 21.38 -6.65 9.99
CA ASN A 394 22.75 -6.42 9.49
C ASN A 394 22.85 -6.06 7.99
N ARG A 395 21.75 -5.70 7.32
CA ARG A 395 21.82 -5.43 5.89
C ARG A 395 21.62 -3.96 5.54
N PRO A 396 22.73 -3.18 5.34
CA PRO A 396 22.60 -1.81 4.85
C PRO A 396 22.03 -1.80 3.43
N LEU A 397 20.99 -1.00 3.23
CA LEU A 397 20.43 -0.77 1.90
C LEU A 397 21.44 -0.03 1.02
N ALA A 398 21.72 -0.53 -0.17
CA ALA A 398 22.56 0.15 -1.15
C ALA A 398 21.85 1.45 -1.64
N PRO A 399 22.61 2.49 -2.00
CA PRO A 399 22.01 3.66 -2.63
C PRO A 399 21.27 3.30 -3.92
N ARG A 400 20.14 3.94 -4.20
CA ARG A 400 19.45 3.78 -5.49
C ARG A 400 20.37 4.17 -6.64
N PRO A 401 20.39 3.41 -7.75
CA PRO A 401 21.25 3.70 -8.87
C PRO A 401 20.80 4.96 -9.62
N THR A 402 21.73 5.79 -10.05
CA THR A 402 21.45 6.86 -11.02
C THR A 402 21.25 6.24 -12.39
N LEU A 403 20.07 6.43 -12.99
CA LEU A 403 19.74 5.89 -14.30
C LEU A 403 19.91 6.94 -15.40
N PRO A 404 20.43 6.60 -16.59
CA PRO A 404 20.63 7.50 -17.70
C PRO A 404 19.33 7.74 -18.47
N ILE A 405 18.29 8.21 -17.78
CA ILE A 405 16.99 8.51 -18.39
C ILE A 405 17.14 9.75 -19.27
N PRO A 406 16.78 9.68 -20.57
CA PRO A 406 16.91 10.82 -21.46
C PRO A 406 15.93 11.94 -21.06
N THR A 407 16.25 13.17 -21.43
CA THR A 407 15.35 14.31 -21.23
C THR A 407 14.13 14.26 -22.17
N SER A 408 14.19 13.48 -23.23
CA SER A 408 13.14 13.24 -24.22
C SER A 408 13.39 11.91 -24.92
N ALA A 409 12.35 11.13 -25.16
CA ALA A 409 12.39 9.93 -26.00
C ALA A 409 12.26 10.27 -27.50
N GLY A 410 12.15 11.54 -27.85
CA GLY A 410 12.15 12.03 -29.23
C GLY A 410 10.77 12.04 -29.88
N GLN A 411 9.74 12.49 -29.17
CA GLN A 411 8.37 12.62 -29.69
C GLN A 411 8.13 14.00 -30.28
N ALA A 412 8.58 14.31 -31.43
CA ALA A 412 8.07 15.44 -32.17
C ALA A 412 7.44 14.97 -33.49
N VAL A 413 6.16 15.18 -33.68
CA VAL A 413 5.51 15.09 -34.98
C VAL A 413 4.68 16.35 -35.16
N PRO A 414 5.31 17.45 -35.61
CA PRO A 414 4.53 18.62 -35.99
C PRO A 414 3.49 18.27 -37.06
N GLY A 415 2.31 18.86 -36.98
CA GLY A 415 1.30 18.83 -38.02
C GLY A 415 0.43 17.59 -38.13
N LYS A 416 0.54 16.60 -37.20
CA LYS A 416 -0.41 15.48 -37.12
C LYS A 416 -1.16 15.51 -35.80
N PRO A 417 -2.51 15.55 -35.81
CA PRO A 417 -3.27 15.39 -34.57
C PRO A 417 -2.89 14.09 -33.83
N THR A 418 -2.60 14.20 -32.55
CA THR A 418 -2.16 13.09 -31.70
C THR A 418 -2.82 13.22 -30.34
N SER A 419 -3.34 12.11 -29.78
CA SER A 419 -3.83 12.08 -28.40
C SER A 419 -2.68 11.85 -27.43
N SER A 420 -2.86 12.28 -26.17
CA SER A 420 -1.86 12.03 -25.13
C SER A 420 -1.72 10.53 -24.84
N GLN A 421 -2.79 9.74 -24.93
CA GLN A 421 -2.73 8.27 -24.82
C GLN A 421 -1.89 7.63 -25.93
N GLU A 422 -2.08 8.07 -27.20
CA GLU A 422 -1.27 7.58 -28.33
C GLU A 422 0.20 7.95 -28.16
N ALA A 423 0.49 9.19 -27.75
CA ALA A 423 1.84 9.65 -27.49
C ALA A 423 2.52 8.83 -26.37
N PHE A 424 1.82 8.53 -25.28
CA PHE A 424 2.30 7.69 -24.18
C PHE A 424 2.77 6.31 -24.66
N GLY A 425 1.94 5.58 -25.41
CA GLY A 425 2.32 4.27 -25.94
C GLY A 425 3.55 4.31 -26.88
N ARG A 426 3.67 5.39 -27.68
CA ARG A 426 4.85 5.61 -28.54
C ARG A 426 6.11 5.90 -27.75
N ILE A 427 6.03 6.74 -26.70
CA ILE A 427 7.15 7.07 -25.81
C ILE A 427 7.67 5.80 -25.15
N LEU A 428 6.79 4.97 -24.57
CA LEU A 428 7.19 3.71 -23.95
C LEU A 428 7.87 2.76 -24.94
N THR A 429 7.31 2.62 -26.14
CA THR A 429 7.91 1.78 -27.19
C THR A 429 9.30 2.26 -27.59
N ARG A 430 9.59 3.56 -27.54
CA ARG A 430 10.91 4.14 -27.79
C ARG A 430 11.86 3.94 -26.63
N LEU A 431 11.40 4.17 -25.39
CA LEU A 431 12.21 3.93 -24.19
C LEU A 431 12.66 2.47 -24.10
N ALA A 432 11.83 1.52 -24.55
CA ALA A 432 12.21 0.11 -24.67
C ALA A 432 13.44 -0.13 -25.60
N SER A 433 13.80 0.83 -26.47
CA SER A 433 14.97 0.73 -27.34
C SER A 433 16.26 1.24 -26.70
N ILE A 434 16.19 1.78 -25.48
CA ILE A 434 17.32 2.24 -24.67
C ILE A 434 17.55 1.19 -23.60
N PRO A 435 18.51 0.24 -23.74
CA PRO A 435 18.61 -0.92 -22.87
C PRO A 435 18.75 -0.56 -21.38
N GLU A 436 19.51 0.48 -21.06
CA GLU A 436 19.78 0.92 -19.68
C GLU A 436 18.51 1.42 -18.96
N VAL A 437 17.51 1.84 -19.72
CA VAL A 437 16.20 2.30 -19.21
C VAL A 437 15.13 1.26 -19.48
N GLY A 438 15.03 0.77 -20.72
CA GLY A 438 13.99 -0.16 -21.17
C GLY A 438 13.97 -1.46 -20.37
N ASN A 439 15.14 -2.02 -20.04
CA ASN A 439 15.23 -3.25 -19.24
C ASN A 439 14.77 -3.07 -17.78
N ARG A 440 14.63 -1.84 -17.30
CA ARG A 440 14.15 -1.55 -15.94
C ARG A 440 12.67 -1.19 -15.88
N ILE A 441 12.07 -0.87 -17.03
CA ILE A 441 10.64 -0.59 -17.09
C ILE A 441 9.86 -1.90 -16.95
N VAL A 442 8.95 -1.93 -15.99
CA VAL A 442 7.94 -2.97 -15.83
C VAL A 442 6.56 -2.34 -15.87
N THR A 443 5.68 -2.87 -16.72
CA THR A 443 4.31 -2.37 -16.81
C THR A 443 3.33 -3.35 -16.17
N THR A 444 2.22 -2.83 -15.64
CA THR A 444 1.14 -3.66 -15.10
C THR A 444 -0.22 -3.03 -15.39
N SER A 445 -1.25 -3.85 -15.52
CA SER A 445 -2.61 -3.43 -15.87
C SER A 445 -3.64 -4.40 -15.28
N PRO A 446 -4.82 -3.93 -14.87
CA PRO A 446 -5.91 -4.79 -14.44
C PRO A 446 -6.81 -5.20 -15.61
N ASP A 447 -6.30 -6.02 -16.54
CA ASP A 447 -6.99 -6.53 -17.74
C ASP A 447 -7.47 -5.43 -18.72
N VAL A 448 -6.74 -4.29 -18.77
CA VAL A 448 -7.05 -3.16 -19.67
C VAL A 448 -5.86 -2.69 -20.51
N SER A 449 -4.80 -3.48 -20.61
CA SER A 449 -3.55 -3.10 -21.25
C SER A 449 -3.70 -2.68 -22.71
N VAL A 450 -4.60 -3.30 -23.48
CA VAL A 450 -4.84 -2.97 -24.88
C VAL A 450 -5.55 -1.64 -25.02
N SER A 451 -6.63 -1.43 -24.28
CA SER A 451 -7.44 -0.20 -24.34
C SER A 451 -6.72 1.01 -23.74
N THR A 452 -5.72 0.78 -22.88
CA THR A 452 -4.81 1.81 -22.35
C THR A 452 -3.56 2.03 -23.20
N ASN A 453 -3.53 1.45 -24.42
CA ASN A 453 -2.50 1.63 -25.44
C ASN A 453 -1.10 1.08 -25.10
N LEU A 454 -1.04 -0.01 -24.33
CA LEU A 454 0.21 -0.73 -24.08
C LEU A 454 0.56 -1.76 -25.17
N GLY A 455 -0.28 -1.96 -26.19
CA GLY A 455 -0.09 -2.99 -27.21
C GLY A 455 1.26 -2.93 -27.94
N GLY A 456 1.74 -1.72 -28.28
CA GLY A 456 3.07 -1.52 -28.89
C GLY A 456 4.22 -1.91 -27.97
N TRP A 457 4.13 -1.61 -26.69
CA TRP A 457 5.06 -1.99 -25.64
C TRP A 457 5.07 -3.52 -25.47
N ILE A 458 3.89 -4.12 -25.24
CA ILE A 458 3.74 -5.59 -25.03
C ILE A 458 4.27 -6.37 -26.24
N ASN A 459 4.02 -5.92 -27.48
CA ASN A 459 4.55 -6.54 -28.67
C ASN A 459 6.10 -6.59 -28.70
N LYS A 460 6.75 -5.64 -28.05
CA LYS A 460 8.19 -5.51 -28.01
C LYS A 460 8.83 -6.28 -26.87
N VAL A 461 8.24 -6.23 -25.67
CA VAL A 461 8.86 -6.76 -24.45
C VAL A 461 8.20 -8.05 -23.94
N GLY A 462 7.01 -8.40 -24.41
CA GLY A 462 6.25 -9.57 -23.96
C GLY A 462 5.57 -9.42 -22.61
N VAL A 463 4.79 -10.44 -22.25
CA VAL A 463 4.09 -10.58 -20.97
C VAL A 463 4.91 -11.48 -20.06
N PHE A 464 5.07 -11.08 -18.81
CA PHE A 464 5.77 -11.88 -17.81
C PHE A 464 4.94 -13.09 -17.39
N HIS A 465 5.55 -14.24 -17.42
CA HIS A 465 5.04 -15.47 -16.83
C HIS A 465 6.22 -16.31 -16.29
N PRO A 466 6.11 -16.90 -15.09
CA PRO A 466 7.21 -17.66 -14.48
C PRO A 466 7.67 -18.85 -15.35
N ASP A 467 6.75 -19.43 -16.12
CA ASP A 467 7.00 -20.51 -17.05
C ASP A 467 6.69 -20.08 -18.50
N GLU A 468 7.44 -20.58 -19.46
CA GLU A 468 7.12 -20.35 -20.87
C GLU A 468 5.78 -21.01 -21.22
N GLN A 469 4.86 -20.21 -21.76
CA GLN A 469 3.55 -20.69 -22.17
C GLN A 469 3.51 -20.91 -23.69
N PRO A 470 2.88 -22.01 -24.15
CA PRO A 470 2.67 -22.24 -25.57
C PRO A 470 1.75 -21.16 -26.16
N ASP A 471 2.18 -20.55 -27.25
CA ASP A 471 1.33 -19.60 -27.97
C ASP A 471 0.55 -20.34 -29.07
N TYR A 472 -0.69 -20.71 -28.77
CA TYR A 472 -1.59 -21.40 -29.70
C TYR A 472 -2.23 -20.49 -30.75
N LEU A 473 -2.04 -19.19 -30.63
CA LEU A 473 -2.82 -18.20 -31.38
C LEU A 473 -1.95 -17.14 -32.09
N SER A 474 -0.63 -17.39 -32.20
CA SER A 474 0.36 -16.42 -32.67
C SER A 474 0.21 -15.99 -34.13
N ASP A 475 -0.40 -16.82 -34.97
CA ASP A 475 -0.44 -16.56 -36.41
C ASP A 475 -1.50 -15.50 -36.78
N GLY A 476 -1.02 -14.36 -37.31
CA GLY A 476 -1.86 -13.29 -37.88
C GLY A 476 -2.40 -12.25 -36.91
N ARG A 477 -1.99 -12.23 -35.64
CA ARG A 477 -2.42 -11.24 -34.67
C ARG A 477 -1.60 -9.95 -34.69
N LEU A 478 -2.27 -8.82 -34.55
CA LEU A 478 -1.63 -7.51 -34.36
C LEU A 478 -0.96 -7.41 -32.98
N LEU A 479 -1.55 -8.02 -31.94
CA LEU A 479 -1.00 -8.11 -30.61
C LEU A 479 -0.41 -9.49 -30.37
N ARG A 480 0.90 -9.56 -30.17
CA ARG A 480 1.63 -10.78 -29.81
C ARG A 480 1.67 -10.92 -28.29
N TRP A 481 0.75 -11.68 -27.72
CA TRP A 481 0.66 -11.94 -26.30
C TRP A 481 1.64 -13.07 -25.91
N LYS A 482 2.95 -12.80 -26.05
CA LYS A 482 3.96 -13.80 -25.76
C LYS A 482 4.28 -13.83 -24.27
N GLN A 483 3.91 -14.90 -23.59
CA GLN A 483 4.15 -15.13 -22.17
C GLN A 483 5.47 -15.85 -21.94
N THR A 484 6.43 -15.18 -21.32
CA THR A 484 7.78 -15.71 -21.05
C THR A 484 8.35 -15.14 -19.77
N ARG A 485 9.38 -15.76 -19.23
CA ARG A 485 10.14 -15.25 -18.08
C ARG A 485 10.80 -13.89 -18.33
N ALA A 486 11.13 -13.57 -19.56
CA ALA A 486 11.74 -12.31 -19.97
C ALA A 486 10.72 -11.21 -20.28
N GLY A 487 9.41 -11.47 -20.18
CA GLY A 487 8.37 -10.50 -20.41
C GLY A 487 8.41 -9.38 -19.36
N GLN A 488 8.11 -8.14 -19.76
CA GLN A 488 8.16 -6.98 -18.87
C GLN A 488 6.77 -6.36 -18.62
N HIS A 489 5.69 -7.05 -18.99
CA HIS A 489 4.34 -6.68 -18.67
C HIS A 489 3.71 -7.73 -17.74
N ILE A 490 3.20 -7.29 -16.59
CA ILE A 490 2.47 -8.13 -15.64
C ILE A 490 0.98 -7.82 -15.80
N GLU A 491 0.22 -8.75 -16.37
CA GLU A 491 -1.23 -8.61 -16.48
C GLU A 491 -1.89 -9.21 -15.24
N LEU A 492 -2.74 -8.42 -14.59
CA LEU A 492 -3.53 -8.81 -13.42
C LEU A 492 -4.97 -9.15 -13.83
N GLY A 493 -5.73 -9.71 -12.92
CA GLY A 493 -7.18 -9.76 -13.04
C GLY A 493 -7.81 -8.37 -13.02
N ILE A 494 -9.14 -8.29 -13.26
CA ILE A 494 -9.90 -7.01 -13.18
C ILE A 494 -9.99 -6.60 -11.71
N SER A 495 -8.92 -5.99 -11.22
CA SER A 495 -8.80 -5.49 -9.85
C SER A 495 -7.84 -4.32 -9.77
N GLU A 496 -8.36 -3.15 -9.50
CA GLU A 496 -7.56 -1.93 -9.33
C GLU A 496 -6.85 -1.90 -7.97
N MET A 497 -7.39 -2.59 -6.96
CA MET A 497 -6.68 -2.78 -5.70
C MET A 497 -5.38 -3.58 -5.92
N ASN A 498 -5.45 -4.69 -6.66
CA ASN A 498 -4.28 -5.49 -7.02
C ASN A 498 -3.27 -4.68 -7.85
N LEU A 499 -3.75 -3.84 -8.78
CA LEU A 499 -2.88 -2.94 -9.55
C LEU A 499 -2.01 -2.08 -8.63
N PHE A 500 -2.63 -1.35 -7.68
CA PHE A 500 -1.88 -0.46 -6.81
C PHE A 500 -1.02 -1.22 -5.80
N MET A 501 -1.42 -2.43 -5.38
CA MET A 501 -0.58 -3.29 -4.56
C MET A 501 0.62 -3.86 -5.32
N MET A 502 0.47 -4.18 -6.61
CA MET A 502 1.61 -4.55 -7.47
C MET A 502 2.56 -3.37 -7.68
N LEU A 503 2.02 -2.18 -7.94
CA LEU A 503 2.82 -0.95 -8.05
C LEU A 503 3.52 -0.61 -6.72
N HIS A 504 2.88 -0.84 -5.58
CA HIS A 504 3.50 -0.73 -4.26
C HIS A 504 4.72 -1.65 -4.14
N ALA A 505 4.55 -2.93 -4.47
CA ALA A 505 5.62 -3.92 -4.34
C ALA A 505 6.79 -3.65 -5.31
N LEU A 506 6.49 -3.33 -6.57
CA LEU A 506 7.49 -2.97 -7.57
C LEU A 506 8.16 -1.63 -7.25
N GLY A 507 7.41 -0.65 -6.72
CA GLY A 507 7.93 0.65 -6.31
C GLY A 507 8.86 0.59 -5.10
N LEU A 508 8.76 -0.49 -4.30
CA LEU A 508 9.65 -0.82 -3.18
C LEU A 508 10.68 -1.90 -3.52
N ALA A 509 10.82 -2.30 -4.79
CA ALA A 509 11.71 -3.42 -5.16
C ALA A 509 13.18 -3.15 -4.79
N HIS A 510 13.60 -1.87 -4.76
CA HIS A 510 14.93 -1.51 -4.30
C HIS A 510 15.12 -1.84 -2.81
N GLU A 511 14.17 -1.49 -1.96
CA GLU A 511 14.21 -1.68 -0.51
C GLU A 511 13.98 -3.15 -0.10
N LEU A 512 13.14 -3.85 -0.84
CA LEU A 512 12.76 -5.23 -0.51
C LEU A 512 13.64 -6.28 -1.19
N HIS A 513 14.19 -5.96 -2.37
CA HIS A 513 14.85 -6.92 -3.26
C HIS A 513 16.22 -6.46 -3.79
N ASP A 514 16.72 -5.28 -3.37
CA ASP A 514 18.00 -4.67 -3.84
C ASP A 514 18.06 -4.46 -5.38
N GLU A 515 16.91 -4.33 -6.03
CA GLU A 515 16.84 -4.08 -7.47
C GLU A 515 15.90 -2.93 -7.80
N HIS A 516 16.43 -1.89 -8.43
CA HIS A 516 15.64 -0.73 -8.81
C HIS A 516 14.98 -0.92 -10.16
N VAL A 517 13.65 -1.00 -10.18
CA VAL A 517 12.82 -1.04 -11.38
C VAL A 517 12.04 0.26 -11.56
N LEU A 518 11.51 0.48 -12.76
CA LEU A 518 10.69 1.63 -13.13
C LEU A 518 9.25 1.15 -13.39
N PRO A 519 8.41 1.06 -12.36
CA PRO A 519 7.07 0.50 -12.51
C PRO A 519 6.11 1.53 -13.11
N ILE A 520 5.31 1.08 -14.08
CA ILE A 520 4.27 1.86 -14.76
C ILE A 520 2.97 1.07 -14.75
N GLY A 521 1.95 1.59 -14.08
CA GLY A 521 0.60 1.05 -14.10
C GLY A 521 -0.30 1.80 -15.06
N THR A 522 -1.20 1.08 -15.75
CA THR A 522 -2.24 1.70 -16.55
C THR A 522 -3.62 1.27 -16.08
N VAL A 523 -4.55 2.19 -16.05
CA VAL A 523 -5.93 1.96 -15.57
C VAL A 523 -6.86 2.98 -16.21
N TYR A 524 -8.13 2.64 -16.41
CA TYR A 524 -9.12 3.65 -16.77
C TYR A 524 -9.21 4.69 -15.66
N ASP A 525 -9.11 5.95 -16.03
CA ASP A 525 -8.97 7.05 -15.07
C ASP A 525 -10.01 7.06 -13.94
N PRO A 526 -11.34 6.85 -14.17
CA PRO A 526 -12.31 6.83 -13.08
C PRO A 526 -12.04 5.71 -12.06
N PHE A 527 -11.38 4.62 -12.47
CA PHE A 527 -11.14 3.47 -11.61
C PHE A 527 -9.88 3.59 -10.74
N VAL A 528 -9.13 4.68 -10.87
CA VAL A 528 -8.19 5.12 -9.82
C VAL A 528 -8.92 5.22 -8.47
N CYS A 529 -10.18 5.68 -8.49
CA CYS A 529 -11.01 5.74 -7.28
C CYS A 529 -11.29 4.38 -6.65
N ARG A 530 -11.34 3.30 -7.45
CA ARG A 530 -11.60 1.94 -6.96
C ARG A 530 -10.42 1.37 -6.19
N GLY A 531 -9.20 1.76 -6.56
CA GLY A 531 -7.96 1.38 -5.89
C GLY A 531 -7.37 2.48 -4.98
N LEU A 532 -8.14 3.51 -4.63
CA LEU A 532 -7.62 4.70 -3.96
C LEU A 532 -6.97 4.40 -2.60
N ASP A 533 -7.53 3.50 -1.79
CA ASP A 533 -6.94 3.14 -0.51
C ASP A 533 -5.56 2.46 -0.70
N ALA A 534 -5.43 1.57 -1.67
CA ALA A 534 -4.15 0.94 -2.01
C ALA A 534 -3.15 1.96 -2.59
N LEU A 535 -3.60 2.95 -3.37
CA LEU A 535 -2.76 4.06 -3.83
C LEU A 535 -2.22 4.89 -2.65
N ILE A 536 -3.10 5.28 -1.71
CA ILE A 536 -2.72 6.03 -0.50
C ILE A 536 -1.72 5.21 0.33
N TYR A 537 -1.99 3.92 0.50
CA TYR A 537 -1.10 3.01 1.21
C TYR A 537 0.27 2.91 0.55
N ALA A 538 0.33 2.79 -0.77
CA ALA A 538 1.57 2.72 -1.52
C ALA A 538 2.43 4.00 -1.34
N LEU A 539 1.80 5.17 -1.46
CA LEU A 539 2.47 6.46 -1.25
C LEU A 539 2.91 6.66 0.20
N TYR A 540 2.11 6.22 1.17
CA TYR A 540 2.48 6.28 2.60
C TYR A 540 3.70 5.41 2.92
N ASN A 541 3.90 4.30 2.19
CA ASN A 541 5.08 3.45 2.28
C ASN A 541 6.30 4.00 1.50
N ASP A 542 6.20 5.15 0.84
CA ASP A 542 7.21 5.74 -0.06
C ASP A 542 7.50 4.84 -1.28
N ALA A 543 6.54 4.05 -1.73
CA ALA A 543 6.64 3.35 -2.99
C ALA A 543 6.59 4.34 -4.17
N ARG A 544 7.41 4.10 -5.20
CA ARG A 544 7.57 5.04 -6.32
C ARG A 544 7.30 4.39 -7.65
N PHE A 545 6.33 4.96 -8.39
CA PHE A 545 5.82 4.42 -9.64
C PHE A 545 5.15 5.50 -10.49
N VAL A 546 4.86 5.16 -11.73
CA VAL A 546 4.04 5.96 -12.64
C VAL A 546 2.67 5.30 -12.78
N ILE A 547 1.60 6.10 -12.73
CA ILE A 547 0.24 5.70 -13.08
C ILE A 547 -0.18 6.47 -14.32
N ALA A 548 -0.73 5.78 -15.32
CA ALA A 548 -1.43 6.40 -16.43
C ALA A 548 -2.93 6.08 -16.31
N GLY A 549 -3.69 7.07 -15.85
CA GLY A 549 -5.15 7.06 -15.87
C GLY A 549 -5.64 7.39 -17.28
N THR A 550 -6.09 6.39 -18.02
CA THR A 550 -6.44 6.50 -19.43
C THR A 550 -7.36 5.37 -19.89
N PRO A 551 -8.39 5.66 -20.70
CA PRO A 551 -8.89 6.98 -21.09
C PRO A 551 -9.43 7.82 -19.94
N ALA A 552 -9.39 9.15 -20.06
CA ALA A 552 -9.77 10.07 -19.01
C ALA A 552 -10.84 11.07 -19.47
N GLY A 553 -11.65 11.55 -18.52
CA GLY A 553 -12.59 12.66 -18.68
C GLY A 553 -13.73 12.44 -19.66
N VAL A 554 -14.28 13.55 -20.11
CA VAL A 554 -15.41 13.59 -21.06
C VAL A 554 -15.02 13.05 -22.45
N THR A 555 -13.71 13.00 -22.73
CA THR A 555 -13.23 12.47 -24.02
C THR A 555 -13.46 10.96 -24.20
N LEU A 556 -13.85 10.25 -23.16
CA LEU A 556 -14.38 8.89 -23.23
C LEU A 556 -15.91 8.90 -23.54
N ALA A 557 -16.32 9.82 -24.38
CA ALA A 557 -17.68 10.20 -24.63
C ALA A 557 -18.66 9.07 -24.98
N PRO A 558 -18.33 8.10 -25.87
CA PRO A 558 -19.26 7.03 -26.23
C PRO A 558 -19.59 6.07 -25.07
N GLU A 559 -18.67 5.86 -24.12
CA GLU A 559 -18.87 4.90 -23.02
C GLU A 559 -19.76 5.43 -21.90
N GLY A 560 -19.98 6.74 -21.84
CA GLY A 560 -20.96 7.36 -20.95
C GLY A 560 -20.44 7.66 -19.54
N GLY A 561 -21.36 8.16 -18.71
CA GLY A 561 -21.04 8.82 -17.45
C GLY A 561 -20.33 7.97 -16.41
N ALA A 562 -20.51 6.66 -16.43
CA ALA A 562 -19.81 5.76 -15.49
C ALA A 562 -18.29 5.68 -15.72
N HIS A 563 -17.83 6.07 -16.93
CA HIS A 563 -16.40 6.04 -17.31
C HIS A 563 -15.80 7.44 -17.48
N GLN A 564 -16.60 8.49 -17.36
CA GLN A 564 -16.16 9.87 -17.48
C GLN A 564 -15.75 10.40 -16.09
N SER A 565 -14.45 10.51 -15.85
CA SER A 565 -13.91 10.92 -14.56
C SER A 565 -13.94 12.45 -14.40
N SER A 566 -14.45 12.93 -13.27
CA SER A 566 -14.43 14.36 -12.91
C SER A 566 -13.62 14.65 -11.64
N ILE A 567 -13.48 13.68 -10.71
CA ILE A 567 -12.86 13.89 -9.39
C ILE A 567 -11.40 13.48 -9.30
N THR A 568 -10.90 12.68 -10.23
CA THR A 568 -9.52 12.13 -10.19
C THR A 568 -8.42 13.20 -10.19
N PRO A 569 -8.57 14.36 -10.88
CA PRO A 569 -7.61 15.45 -10.76
C PRO A 569 -7.45 16.00 -9.34
N SER A 570 -8.53 16.04 -8.55
CA SER A 570 -8.45 16.47 -7.14
C SER A 570 -7.63 15.50 -6.30
N ILE A 571 -7.77 14.19 -6.52
CA ILE A 571 -6.92 13.16 -5.90
C ILE A 571 -5.44 13.46 -6.23
N GLY A 572 -5.13 13.72 -7.49
CA GLY A 572 -3.78 14.05 -7.96
C GLY A 572 -3.24 15.35 -7.35
N LEU A 573 -4.08 16.35 -7.13
CA LEU A 573 -3.71 17.62 -6.53
C LEU A 573 -3.36 17.48 -5.04
N GLU A 574 -4.09 16.64 -4.31
CA GLU A 574 -4.09 16.60 -2.85
C GLU A 574 -3.11 15.58 -2.27
N LEU A 575 -2.86 14.45 -2.94
CA LEU A 575 -2.05 13.37 -2.37
C LEU A 575 -0.56 13.75 -2.23
N PRO A 576 0.01 13.62 -1.02
CA PRO A 576 1.44 13.77 -0.82
C PRO A 576 2.24 12.69 -1.56
N GLY A 577 3.43 13.05 -2.07
CA GLY A 577 4.31 12.10 -2.75
C GLY A 577 3.88 11.75 -4.18
N LEU A 578 2.82 12.39 -4.70
CA LEU A 578 2.30 12.17 -6.05
C LEU A 578 2.36 13.47 -6.87
N ASP A 579 3.02 13.45 -8.01
CA ASP A 579 2.95 14.51 -9.01
C ASP A 579 1.84 14.19 -9.99
N TYR A 580 0.84 15.05 -10.08
CA TYR A 580 -0.23 14.95 -11.07
C TYR A 580 0.11 15.78 -12.30
N VAL A 581 -0.01 15.19 -13.49
CA VAL A 581 0.22 15.87 -14.77
C VAL A 581 -0.86 15.51 -15.79
N GLU A 582 -1.28 16.50 -16.55
CA GLU A 582 -2.30 16.38 -17.59
C GLU A 582 -1.93 17.23 -18.82
N PRO A 583 -0.91 16.83 -19.60
CA PRO A 583 -0.47 17.59 -20.76
C PRO A 583 -1.44 17.46 -21.93
N ALA A 584 -1.69 18.59 -22.60
CA ALA A 584 -2.48 18.64 -23.84
C ALA A 584 -1.69 18.05 -25.03
N PHE A 585 -0.38 18.29 -25.12
CA PHE A 585 0.44 17.99 -26.27
C PHE A 585 1.44 16.86 -26.04
N ALA A 586 1.85 16.22 -27.14
CA ALA A 586 2.72 15.04 -27.12
C ALA A 586 4.16 15.33 -26.62
N GLN A 587 4.74 16.47 -26.98
CA GLN A 587 6.10 16.82 -26.57
C GLN A 587 6.20 17.18 -25.08
N PRO A 588 5.30 17.96 -24.48
CA PRO A 588 5.21 18.12 -23.04
C PRO A 588 5.07 16.78 -22.30
N LEU A 589 4.24 15.87 -22.79
CA LEU A 589 4.11 14.52 -22.21
C LEU A 589 5.43 13.75 -22.22
N ASP A 590 6.17 13.80 -23.31
CA ASP A 590 7.47 13.13 -23.43
C ASP A 590 8.46 13.64 -22.36
N TRP A 591 8.56 14.95 -22.20
CA TRP A 591 9.41 15.55 -21.16
C TRP A 591 8.98 15.19 -19.75
N LEU A 592 7.68 15.25 -19.46
CA LEU A 592 7.10 14.96 -18.15
C LEU A 592 7.26 13.49 -17.77
N LEU A 593 7.07 12.56 -18.71
CA LEU A 593 7.27 11.14 -18.44
C LEU A 593 8.75 10.80 -18.21
N CYS A 594 9.65 11.33 -19.04
CA CYS A 594 11.10 11.15 -18.84
C CYS A 594 11.57 11.74 -17.50
N ASP A 595 11.09 12.95 -17.13
CA ASP A 595 11.36 13.56 -15.81
C ASP A 595 10.78 12.72 -14.66
N GLY A 596 9.54 12.25 -14.79
CA GLY A 596 8.89 11.40 -13.79
C GLY A 596 9.67 10.11 -13.54
N LEU A 597 10.06 9.40 -14.59
CA LEU A 597 10.89 8.19 -14.49
C LEU A 597 12.24 8.47 -13.80
N ARG A 598 12.88 9.60 -14.12
CA ARG A 598 14.15 10.02 -13.48
C ARG A 598 13.93 10.25 -11.98
N ARG A 599 12.85 10.91 -11.61
CA ARG A 599 12.51 11.23 -10.21
C ARG A 599 12.19 9.99 -9.36
N LEU A 600 11.80 8.86 -9.94
CA LEU A 600 11.59 7.62 -9.15
C LEU A 600 12.88 7.17 -8.43
N ALA A 601 14.06 7.48 -8.97
CA ALA A 601 15.34 7.12 -8.38
C ALA A 601 15.94 8.20 -7.44
N GLU A 602 15.39 9.42 -7.43
CA GLU A 602 15.94 10.53 -6.64
C GLU A 602 15.53 10.43 -5.17
N PRO A 603 16.38 10.87 -4.22
CA PRO A 603 16.04 10.87 -2.77
C PRO A 603 14.73 11.60 -2.47
N ASP A 604 14.54 12.80 -3.05
CA ASP A 604 13.33 13.62 -2.89
C ASP A 604 12.33 13.41 -4.03
N GLY A 605 12.38 12.26 -4.70
CA GLY A 605 11.51 11.95 -5.84
C GLY A 605 10.07 11.70 -5.42
N SER A 606 9.18 11.65 -6.40
CA SER A 606 7.75 11.41 -6.24
C SER A 606 7.25 10.41 -7.26
N SER A 607 6.16 9.73 -6.95
CA SER A 607 5.37 9.03 -7.95
C SER A 607 4.73 10.01 -8.93
N LEU A 608 4.38 9.52 -10.13
CA LEU A 608 3.78 10.34 -11.19
C LEU A 608 2.40 9.79 -11.55
N TYR A 609 1.39 10.66 -11.60
CA TYR A 609 0.07 10.35 -12.13
C TYR A 609 -0.16 11.13 -13.42
N LEU A 610 -0.21 10.41 -14.54
CA LEU A 610 -0.53 10.91 -15.88
C LEU A 610 -2.04 10.73 -16.12
N ARG A 611 -2.80 11.80 -16.30
CA ARG A 611 -4.16 11.76 -16.78
C ARG A 611 -4.18 11.99 -18.29
N LEU A 612 -4.59 10.97 -19.07
CA LEU A 612 -4.40 10.96 -20.51
C LEU A 612 -5.72 10.74 -21.28
N SER A 613 -5.86 11.50 -22.35
CA SER A 613 -7.05 11.49 -23.21
C SER A 613 -6.81 10.70 -24.49
N THR A 614 -7.90 10.15 -25.03
CA THR A 614 -7.96 9.55 -26.37
C THR A 614 -8.25 10.57 -27.49
N ARG A 615 -8.59 11.82 -27.15
CA ARG A 615 -8.88 12.87 -28.12
C ARG A 615 -7.62 13.28 -28.87
N PRO A 616 -7.56 13.17 -30.22
CA PRO A 616 -6.46 13.71 -30.98
C PRO A 616 -6.48 15.25 -30.97
N ILE A 617 -5.36 15.88 -30.66
CA ILE A 617 -5.18 17.33 -30.63
C ILE A 617 -4.16 17.73 -31.70
N ASP A 618 -4.43 18.82 -32.43
CA ASP A 618 -3.45 19.44 -33.35
C ASP A 618 -2.23 19.89 -32.56
N GLN A 619 -1.05 19.51 -32.99
CA GLN A 619 0.22 19.81 -32.33
C GLN A 619 0.83 21.14 -32.75
N THR A 620 0.22 21.82 -33.72
CA THR A 620 0.73 23.10 -34.29
C THR A 620 0.84 24.21 -33.24
N PRO A 621 -0.16 24.44 -32.34
CA PRO A 621 -0.06 25.51 -31.34
C PRO A 621 1.14 25.36 -30.41
N PHE A 622 1.50 24.12 -30.03
CA PHE A 622 2.71 23.88 -29.25
C PHE A 622 3.99 24.12 -30.10
N ALA A 623 3.99 23.71 -31.36
CA ALA A 623 5.14 23.91 -32.25
C ALA A 623 5.43 25.41 -32.46
N ASP A 624 4.38 26.21 -32.67
CA ASP A 624 4.48 27.66 -32.82
C ASP A 624 5.03 28.32 -31.53
N CYS A 625 4.54 27.90 -30.38
CA CYS A 625 5.05 28.34 -29.09
C CYS A 625 6.54 27.96 -28.91
N ALA A 626 6.93 26.77 -29.34
CA ALA A 626 8.30 26.27 -29.22
C ALA A 626 9.25 27.00 -30.18
N GLU A 627 8.80 27.46 -31.36
CA GLU A 627 9.57 28.26 -32.28
C GLU A 627 9.78 29.72 -31.77
N ALA A 628 8.78 30.23 -31.04
CA ALA A 628 8.80 31.58 -30.48
C ALA A 628 9.60 31.68 -29.16
N THR A 629 9.94 30.54 -28.52
CA THR A 629 10.52 30.49 -27.17
C THR A 629 11.84 29.69 -27.20
N ASP A 630 12.77 30.02 -26.27
CA ASP A 630 13.91 29.13 -26.01
C ASP A 630 13.45 27.75 -25.56
N MET A 631 13.85 26.72 -26.28
CA MET A 631 13.37 25.34 -26.09
C MET A 631 13.68 24.80 -24.70
N GLU A 632 14.85 25.09 -24.16
CA GLU A 632 15.22 24.61 -22.81
C GLU A 632 14.42 25.34 -21.74
N ARG A 633 14.18 26.62 -21.88
CA ARG A 633 13.31 27.40 -21.00
C ARG A 633 11.89 26.89 -21.07
N LEU A 634 11.34 26.63 -22.26
CA LEU A 634 10.00 26.05 -22.44
C LEU A 634 9.91 24.69 -21.77
N ARG A 635 10.90 23.83 -21.93
CA ARG A 635 10.96 22.55 -21.25
C ARG A 635 10.95 22.71 -19.73
N GLN A 636 11.72 23.63 -19.19
CA GLN A 636 11.74 23.90 -17.74
C GLN A 636 10.39 24.41 -17.24
N ASP A 637 9.72 25.28 -18.00
CA ASP A 637 8.40 25.80 -17.66
C ASP A 637 7.34 24.67 -17.68
N VAL A 638 7.36 23.80 -18.68
CA VAL A 638 6.52 22.58 -18.76
C VAL A 638 6.75 21.69 -17.54
N LEU A 639 7.99 21.43 -17.16
CA LEU A 639 8.33 20.58 -16.02
C LEU A 639 7.98 21.24 -14.68
N ALA A 640 8.01 22.55 -14.60
CA ALA A 640 7.58 23.31 -13.41
C ALA A 640 6.05 23.34 -13.24
N GLY A 641 5.30 22.94 -14.26
CA GLY A 641 3.87 22.71 -14.18
C GLY A 641 2.99 23.57 -15.09
N GLY A 642 3.55 24.42 -15.93
CA GLY A 642 2.77 25.19 -16.90
C GLY A 642 3.62 26.19 -17.65
N TYR A 643 3.14 26.62 -18.79
CA TYR A 643 3.79 27.60 -19.67
C TYR A 643 2.77 28.48 -20.36
N ARG A 644 3.24 29.59 -20.95
CA ARG A 644 2.42 30.47 -21.79
C ARG A 644 2.33 29.86 -23.18
N LEU A 645 1.14 29.34 -23.50
CA LEU A 645 0.87 28.71 -24.79
C LEU A 645 0.66 29.76 -25.89
N ARG A 646 -0.01 30.87 -25.51
CA ARG A 646 -0.30 31.98 -26.45
C ARG A 646 -0.17 33.29 -25.75
N GLU A 647 0.56 34.23 -26.39
CA GLU A 647 0.67 35.63 -25.98
C GLU A 647 -0.52 36.44 -26.50
N PRO A 648 -0.87 37.57 -25.84
CA PRO A 648 -1.93 38.43 -26.32
C PRO A 648 -1.55 39.11 -27.62
N ASP A 649 -2.47 39.19 -28.60
CA ASP A 649 -2.26 39.77 -29.90
C ASP A 649 -2.25 41.33 -29.86
N GLY A 650 -1.06 41.95 -29.96
CA GLY A 650 -0.87 43.36 -30.24
C GLY A 650 -1.30 44.36 -29.17
N ALA A 651 -1.95 43.92 -28.08
CA ALA A 651 -2.40 44.72 -26.96
C ALA A 651 -2.05 44.03 -25.64
N PRO A 652 -1.98 44.76 -24.50
CA PRO A 652 -1.83 44.12 -23.18
C PRO A 652 -3.00 43.22 -22.90
N ALA A 653 -2.74 42.04 -22.27
CA ALA A 653 -3.80 41.12 -21.85
C ALA A 653 -4.79 41.81 -20.90
N GLU A 654 -6.08 41.48 -21.04
CA GLU A 654 -7.17 41.92 -20.20
C GLU A 654 -7.77 40.72 -19.41
N VAL A 655 -7.54 39.52 -19.87
CA VAL A 655 -8.00 38.26 -19.23
C VAL A 655 -6.98 37.15 -19.37
N VAL A 656 -6.91 36.29 -18.37
CA VAL A 656 -6.10 35.06 -18.39
C VAL A 656 -7.03 33.87 -18.63
N LEU A 657 -6.73 33.06 -19.64
CA LEU A 657 -7.37 31.76 -19.88
C LEU A 657 -6.40 30.69 -19.44
N ALA A 658 -6.75 29.92 -18.40
CA ALA A 658 -5.92 28.84 -17.87
C ALA A 658 -6.58 27.49 -18.09
N THR A 659 -5.88 26.58 -18.73
CA THR A 659 -6.41 25.27 -19.12
C THR A 659 -5.42 24.14 -18.85
N CYS A 660 -5.86 22.88 -18.85
CA CYS A 660 -5.02 21.70 -18.95
C CYS A 660 -5.73 20.58 -19.72
N GLY A 661 -4.94 19.69 -20.30
CA GLY A 661 -5.44 18.48 -20.97
C GLY A 661 -6.25 18.73 -22.24
N PRO A 662 -7.24 17.86 -22.52
CA PRO A 662 -7.88 17.74 -23.84
C PRO A 662 -8.82 18.90 -24.20
N VAL A 663 -9.18 19.79 -23.28
CA VAL A 663 -10.05 20.95 -23.54
C VAL A 663 -9.28 22.16 -24.09
N THR A 664 -7.98 22.11 -24.16
CA THR A 664 -7.10 23.19 -24.66
C THR A 664 -7.48 23.74 -26.05
N PRO A 665 -7.92 22.94 -27.07
CA PRO A 665 -8.37 23.49 -28.34
C PRO A 665 -9.57 24.44 -28.22
N GLU A 666 -10.51 24.17 -27.32
CA GLU A 666 -11.68 25.05 -27.10
C GLU A 666 -11.25 26.38 -26.46
N VAL A 667 -10.25 26.36 -25.61
CA VAL A 667 -9.69 27.57 -24.99
C VAL A 667 -8.96 28.42 -26.01
N LEU A 668 -8.22 27.82 -26.95
CA LEU A 668 -7.60 28.52 -28.07
C LEU A 668 -8.65 29.15 -28.98
N GLY A 669 -9.72 28.41 -29.32
CA GLY A 669 -10.84 28.95 -30.07
C GLY A 669 -11.58 30.10 -29.34
N ALA A 670 -11.68 30.01 -28.01
CA ALA A 670 -12.23 31.12 -27.22
C ALA A 670 -11.35 32.37 -27.27
N ALA A 671 -10.02 32.18 -27.24
CA ALA A 671 -9.07 33.29 -27.39
C ALA A 671 -9.20 33.98 -28.78
N ASP A 672 -9.44 33.21 -29.85
CA ASP A 672 -9.73 33.75 -31.19
C ASP A 672 -11.02 34.57 -31.21
N ILE A 673 -12.10 34.05 -30.60
CA ILE A 673 -13.38 34.78 -30.50
C ILE A 673 -13.17 36.10 -29.72
N LEU A 674 -12.45 36.07 -28.60
CA LEU A 674 -12.18 37.26 -27.78
C LEU A 674 -11.35 38.28 -28.53
N ALA A 675 -10.37 37.84 -29.30
CA ALA A 675 -9.56 38.74 -30.14
C ALA A 675 -10.39 39.44 -31.23
N ASP A 676 -11.34 38.73 -31.87
CA ASP A 676 -12.27 39.31 -32.84
C ASP A 676 -13.23 40.33 -32.17
N GLU A 677 -13.58 40.16 -30.90
CA GLU A 677 -14.33 41.12 -30.10
C GLU A 677 -13.47 42.24 -29.51
N GLY A 678 -12.15 42.24 -29.74
CA GLY A 678 -11.20 43.25 -29.30
C GLY A 678 -10.73 43.09 -27.84
N LEU A 679 -10.91 41.92 -27.24
CA LEU A 679 -10.44 41.61 -25.89
C LEU A 679 -9.16 40.75 -25.98
N ALA A 680 -8.05 41.30 -25.53
CA ALA A 680 -6.77 40.59 -25.55
C ALA A 680 -6.66 39.59 -24.39
N SER A 681 -6.31 38.33 -24.72
CA SER A 681 -6.15 37.26 -23.73
C SER A 681 -4.77 36.61 -23.79
N VAL A 682 -4.27 36.16 -22.66
CA VAL A 682 -3.14 35.23 -22.55
C VAL A 682 -3.63 33.82 -22.25
N VAL A 683 -3.10 32.81 -22.90
CA VAL A 683 -3.45 31.42 -22.66
C VAL A 683 -2.31 30.70 -21.94
N LEU A 684 -2.63 30.12 -20.78
CA LEU A 684 -1.73 29.26 -19.99
C LEU A 684 -2.13 27.80 -20.18
N ASP A 685 -1.20 26.94 -20.62
CA ASP A 685 -1.34 25.48 -20.53
C ASP A 685 -0.67 24.98 -19.26
N LEU A 686 -1.47 24.41 -18.35
CA LEU A 686 -1.07 23.95 -17.03
C LEU A 686 -0.79 22.45 -17.08
N THR A 687 0.43 22.07 -17.31
CA THR A 687 0.83 20.67 -17.47
C THR A 687 0.83 19.89 -16.16
N SER A 688 1.01 20.57 -15.02
CA SER A 688 0.99 19.97 -13.69
C SER A 688 0.40 20.92 -12.64
N PRO A 689 -0.92 20.94 -12.49
CA PRO A 689 -1.57 21.73 -11.44
C PRO A 689 -1.03 21.45 -10.04
N SER A 690 -0.66 20.21 -9.73
CA SER A 690 -0.14 19.84 -8.39
C SER A 690 1.25 20.42 -8.10
N ARG A 691 2.14 20.46 -9.09
CA ARG A 691 3.46 21.11 -8.94
C ARG A 691 3.33 22.61 -8.71
N LEU A 692 2.47 23.27 -9.49
CA LEU A 692 2.17 24.69 -9.36
C LEU A 692 1.56 25.04 -8.00
N TYR A 693 0.58 24.25 -7.57
CA TYR A 693 -0.09 24.43 -6.27
C TYR A 693 0.90 24.26 -5.10
N ARG A 694 1.72 23.22 -5.12
CA ARG A 694 2.73 23.00 -4.07
C ARG A 694 3.78 24.11 -4.03
N ASP A 695 4.29 24.55 -5.18
CA ASP A 695 5.28 25.63 -5.27
C ASP A 695 4.74 26.91 -4.66
N TRP A 696 3.51 27.30 -5.01
CA TRP A 696 2.82 28.41 -4.39
C TRP A 696 2.64 28.22 -2.88
N ARG A 697 2.15 27.07 -2.44
CA ARG A 697 1.92 26.77 -1.03
C ARG A 697 3.20 26.77 -0.20
N VAL A 698 4.29 26.27 -0.73
CA VAL A 698 5.62 26.29 -0.07
C VAL A 698 6.07 27.74 0.14
N SER A 699 5.98 28.59 -0.89
CA SER A 699 6.33 30.00 -0.81
C SER A 699 5.48 30.74 0.23
N LEU A 700 4.17 30.56 0.20
CA LEU A 700 3.25 31.18 1.14
C LEU A 700 3.49 30.71 2.59
N ARG A 701 3.72 29.42 2.80
CA ARG A 701 3.99 28.84 4.12
C ARG A 701 5.31 29.34 4.71
N SER A 702 6.35 29.49 3.89
CA SER A 702 7.62 30.08 4.34
C SER A 702 7.42 31.53 4.79
N ALA A 703 6.74 32.35 3.99
CA ALA A 703 6.44 33.74 4.34
C ALA A 703 5.60 33.85 5.62
N SER A 704 4.61 32.98 5.76
CA SER A 704 3.74 32.95 6.97
C SER A 704 4.53 32.60 8.24
N ARG A 705 5.44 31.60 8.16
CA ARG A 705 6.27 31.21 9.31
C ARG A 705 7.22 32.31 9.76
N GLU A 706 7.71 33.12 8.84
CA GLU A 706 8.65 34.21 9.10
C GLU A 706 7.95 35.53 9.36
N ALA A 707 6.60 35.60 9.32
CA ALA A 707 5.78 36.79 9.44
C ALA A 707 6.26 37.93 8.52
N ARG A 708 6.67 37.58 7.29
CA ARG A 708 7.19 38.54 6.29
C ARG A 708 6.27 38.62 5.09
N THR A 709 6.41 39.70 4.32
CA THR A 709 5.73 39.84 3.04
C THR A 709 6.19 38.72 2.09
N ALA A 710 5.25 37.97 1.51
CA ALA A 710 5.54 36.97 0.51
C ALA A 710 6.00 37.65 -0.78
N HIS A 711 7.27 37.49 -1.15
CA HIS A 711 7.72 37.82 -2.49
C HIS A 711 7.42 36.66 -3.41
N PRO A 712 6.68 36.83 -4.50
CA PRO A 712 6.29 35.74 -5.38
C PRO A 712 7.51 35.25 -6.17
N THR A 713 8.15 34.20 -5.68
CA THR A 713 9.29 33.52 -6.31
C THR A 713 8.88 32.19 -6.99
N PHE A 714 7.60 31.83 -6.83
CA PHE A 714 7.04 30.59 -7.39
C PHE A 714 6.75 30.71 -8.90
N HIS A 715 6.59 29.57 -9.57
CA HIS A 715 6.54 29.50 -11.03
C HIS A 715 5.39 30.28 -11.65
N LEU A 716 4.18 30.25 -11.09
CA LEU A 716 3.06 31.06 -11.57
C LEU A 716 3.35 32.57 -11.58
N ALA A 717 4.19 33.06 -10.68
CA ALA A 717 4.61 34.45 -10.69
C ALA A 717 5.59 34.81 -11.80
N ARG A 718 6.22 33.78 -12.43
CA ARG A 718 7.01 33.93 -13.66
C ARG A 718 6.13 33.87 -14.91
N LEU A 719 5.10 33.05 -14.88
CA LEU A 719 4.13 32.94 -15.98
C LEU A 719 3.25 34.17 -16.09
N LEU A 720 2.90 34.82 -14.97
CA LEU A 720 2.11 36.05 -14.93
C LEU A 720 3.00 37.20 -14.41
N PRO A 721 3.52 38.07 -15.30
CA PRO A 721 4.29 39.22 -14.91
C PRO A 721 3.42 40.18 -14.07
N HIS A 722 4.06 41.11 -13.36
CA HIS A 722 3.41 41.90 -12.32
C HIS A 722 2.12 42.63 -12.81
N HIS A 723 2.12 43.12 -14.06
CA HIS A 723 0.98 43.83 -14.64
C HIS A 723 -0.21 42.91 -15.01
N GLU A 724 0.00 41.61 -15.09
CA GLU A 724 -1.07 40.62 -15.38
C GLU A 724 -1.63 39.92 -14.14
N ARG A 725 -0.99 40.06 -12.97
CA ARG A 725 -1.36 39.29 -11.75
C ARG A 725 -2.74 39.60 -11.20
N GLY A 726 -3.28 40.77 -11.51
CA GLY A 726 -4.62 41.17 -11.07
C GLY A 726 -5.70 40.97 -12.12
N LEU A 727 -5.35 40.48 -13.30
CA LEU A 727 -6.33 40.23 -14.37
C LEU A 727 -7.32 39.12 -13.96
N PRO A 728 -8.59 39.23 -14.41
CA PRO A 728 -9.55 38.12 -14.28
C PRO A 728 -9.01 36.82 -14.89
N ILE A 729 -9.35 35.72 -14.29
CA ILE A 729 -8.92 34.39 -14.74
C ILE A 729 -10.15 33.53 -15.08
N VAL A 730 -10.19 32.96 -16.27
CA VAL A 730 -11.09 31.85 -16.59
C VAL A 730 -10.28 30.55 -16.53
N THR A 731 -10.68 29.65 -15.67
CA THR A 731 -10.07 28.30 -15.59
C THR A 731 -10.97 27.31 -16.32
N VAL A 732 -10.40 26.48 -17.18
CA VAL A 732 -11.15 25.53 -18.00
C VAL A 732 -10.55 24.14 -17.85
N HIS A 733 -11.38 23.15 -17.51
CA HIS A 733 -10.93 21.80 -17.30
C HIS A 733 -11.96 20.76 -17.74
N ASP A 734 -11.51 19.67 -18.34
CA ASP A 734 -12.29 18.46 -18.61
C ASP A 734 -12.45 17.58 -17.35
N ALA A 735 -12.76 18.21 -16.24
CA ALA A 735 -13.08 17.63 -14.94
C ALA A 735 -13.78 18.67 -14.05
N ALA A 736 -13.96 18.40 -12.76
CA ALA A 736 -14.65 19.30 -11.84
C ALA A 736 -14.06 20.71 -11.86
N SER A 737 -14.94 21.71 -12.00
CA SER A 737 -14.58 23.13 -12.19
C SER A 737 -13.68 23.67 -11.07
N HIS A 738 -13.84 23.20 -9.83
CA HIS A 738 -13.07 23.67 -8.67
C HIS A 738 -11.58 23.31 -8.73
N HIS A 739 -11.18 22.31 -9.54
CA HIS A 739 -9.81 21.79 -9.55
C HIS A 739 -8.75 22.88 -9.84
N LEU A 740 -9.07 23.84 -10.72
CA LEU A 740 -8.17 24.95 -11.06
C LEU A 740 -8.58 26.29 -10.41
N ALA A 741 -9.72 26.36 -9.73
CA ALA A 741 -10.25 27.61 -9.17
C ALA A 741 -9.33 28.27 -8.12
N TRP A 742 -8.42 27.52 -7.50
CA TRP A 742 -7.42 28.04 -6.55
C TRP A 742 -6.47 29.07 -7.18
N LEU A 743 -6.33 29.09 -8.52
CA LEU A 743 -5.50 30.07 -9.23
C LEU A 743 -5.88 31.50 -8.90
N GLY A 744 -7.17 31.79 -8.72
CA GLY A 744 -7.63 33.10 -8.29
C GLY A 744 -7.12 33.56 -6.93
N ALA A 745 -6.91 32.62 -6.00
CA ALA A 745 -6.38 32.93 -4.68
C ALA A 745 -4.90 33.29 -4.68
N VAL A 746 -4.15 32.96 -5.73
CA VAL A 746 -2.70 33.19 -5.82
C VAL A 746 -2.37 34.68 -5.79
N PHE A 747 -3.12 35.48 -6.54
CA PHE A 747 -2.94 36.92 -6.67
C PHE A 747 -4.19 37.74 -6.30
N GLY A 748 -5.25 37.10 -5.80
CA GLY A 748 -6.53 37.76 -5.48
C GLY A 748 -7.31 38.18 -6.73
N ALA A 749 -7.17 37.45 -7.82
CA ALA A 749 -7.85 37.69 -9.08
C ALA A 749 -9.29 37.17 -9.06
N ARG A 750 -10.21 37.90 -9.71
CA ARG A 750 -11.57 37.37 -9.99
C ARG A 750 -11.45 36.13 -10.87
N THR A 751 -12.13 35.05 -10.50
CA THR A 751 -12.01 33.80 -11.24
C THR A 751 -13.37 33.26 -11.62
N VAL A 752 -13.52 32.82 -12.87
CA VAL A 752 -14.68 32.10 -13.38
C VAL A 752 -14.23 30.68 -13.73
N PRO A 753 -14.57 29.67 -12.92
CA PRO A 753 -14.23 28.28 -13.19
C PRO A 753 -15.24 27.65 -14.14
N VAL A 754 -14.77 26.97 -15.18
CA VAL A 754 -15.54 26.22 -16.16
C VAL A 754 -15.05 24.76 -16.14
N GLY A 755 -15.98 23.81 -15.98
CA GLY A 755 -15.63 22.38 -15.87
C GLY A 755 -16.84 21.47 -15.83
N VAL A 756 -16.64 20.22 -15.47
CA VAL A 756 -17.65 19.14 -15.45
C VAL A 756 -18.08 18.92 -14.01
N ASP A 757 -19.23 19.46 -13.62
CA ASP A 757 -19.78 19.38 -12.26
C ASP A 757 -21.02 18.46 -12.16
N GLU A 758 -21.36 17.75 -13.24
CA GLU A 758 -22.49 16.82 -13.33
C GLU A 758 -21.99 15.45 -13.82
N PHE A 759 -22.83 14.42 -13.63
CA PHE A 759 -22.57 13.13 -14.25
C PHE A 759 -22.68 13.22 -15.76
N GLY A 760 -21.72 12.60 -16.46
CA GLY A 760 -21.69 12.53 -17.89
C GLY A 760 -22.76 11.57 -18.47
N GLN A 761 -22.79 11.47 -19.79
CA GLN A 761 -23.63 10.53 -20.54
C GLN A 761 -22.93 10.12 -21.84
N SER A 762 -23.49 9.13 -22.54
CA SER A 762 -23.01 8.76 -23.87
C SER A 762 -23.35 9.84 -24.89
N GLY A 763 -22.41 10.18 -25.76
CA GLY A 763 -22.59 11.17 -26.82
C GLY A 763 -21.31 11.29 -27.63
N THR A 764 -21.22 12.32 -28.48
CA THR A 764 -19.96 12.76 -29.06
C THR A 764 -19.26 13.73 -28.10
N ILE A 765 -17.97 13.95 -28.28
CA ILE A 765 -17.24 14.97 -27.49
C ILE A 765 -17.89 16.34 -27.66
N ALA A 766 -18.34 16.67 -28.87
CA ALA A 766 -19.01 17.95 -29.17
C ALA A 766 -20.33 18.09 -28.39
N ASP A 767 -21.19 17.06 -28.40
CA ASP A 767 -22.46 17.08 -27.66
C ASP A 767 -22.21 17.29 -26.15
N LEU A 768 -21.21 16.60 -25.60
CA LEU A 768 -20.90 16.68 -24.17
C LEU A 768 -20.27 18.01 -23.81
N TYR A 769 -19.38 18.55 -24.66
CA TYR A 769 -18.79 19.86 -24.42
C TYR A 769 -19.81 20.99 -24.51
N GLU A 770 -20.82 20.84 -25.38
CA GLU A 770 -21.95 21.77 -25.39
C GLU A 770 -22.79 21.64 -24.12
N SER A 771 -23.09 20.42 -23.68
CA SER A 771 -23.86 20.14 -22.46
C SER A 771 -23.21 20.64 -21.19
N PHE A 772 -21.85 20.65 -21.13
CA PHE A 772 -21.08 21.09 -19.97
C PHE A 772 -20.51 22.51 -20.09
N ASP A 773 -21.00 23.31 -21.04
CA ASP A 773 -20.53 24.69 -21.31
C ASP A 773 -19.01 24.78 -21.58
N LEU A 774 -18.41 23.72 -22.16
CA LEU A 774 -16.98 23.63 -22.49
C LEU A 774 -16.68 24.03 -23.95
N THR A 775 -17.62 24.59 -24.71
CA THR A 775 -17.39 25.06 -26.07
C THR A 775 -16.59 26.38 -26.06
N SER A 776 -15.89 26.67 -27.17
CA SER A 776 -15.14 27.93 -27.33
C SER A 776 -16.02 29.17 -27.08
N GLY A 777 -17.28 29.17 -27.55
CA GLY A 777 -18.21 30.26 -27.34
C GLY A 777 -18.59 30.49 -25.87
N GLN A 778 -18.86 29.41 -25.14
CA GLN A 778 -19.19 29.49 -23.71
C GLN A 778 -17.99 29.91 -22.86
N ILE A 779 -16.78 29.45 -23.20
CA ILE A 779 -15.54 29.89 -22.56
C ILE A 779 -15.30 31.39 -22.82
N ALA A 780 -15.55 31.87 -24.04
CA ALA A 780 -15.46 33.29 -24.36
C ALA A 780 -16.49 34.11 -23.55
N ASN A 781 -17.73 33.61 -23.42
CA ASN A 781 -18.75 34.22 -22.57
C ASN A 781 -18.33 34.29 -21.11
N ALA A 782 -17.71 33.22 -20.59
CA ALA A 782 -17.15 33.22 -19.23
C ALA A 782 -16.07 34.30 -19.06
N ALA A 783 -15.23 34.53 -20.08
CA ALA A 783 -14.22 35.59 -20.07
C ALA A 783 -14.88 37.00 -20.05
N LEU A 784 -15.90 37.25 -20.85
CA LEU A 784 -16.66 38.50 -20.82
C LEU A 784 -17.32 38.74 -19.44
N VAL A 785 -17.84 37.71 -18.80
CA VAL A 785 -18.36 37.79 -17.42
C VAL A 785 -17.21 38.06 -16.44
N ALA A 786 -16.02 37.48 -16.63
CA ALA A 786 -14.90 37.72 -15.74
C ALA A 786 -14.39 39.17 -15.77
N VAL A 787 -14.38 39.83 -16.93
CA VAL A 787 -13.91 41.23 -17.10
C VAL A 787 -14.96 42.26 -16.79
N SER A 788 -16.24 41.95 -16.83
CA SER A 788 -17.35 42.83 -16.44
C SER A 788 -17.43 43.01 -14.93
#